data_3d60a1f62bb9027916ce98ac5fabb395
#
_entry.id   3d60a1f62bb9027916ce98ac5fabb395
#
_cell.length_a   1.000
_cell.length_b   1.000
_cell.length_c   1.000
_cell.angle_alpha   90.00
_cell.angle_beta   90.00
_cell.angle_gamma   90.00
#
_symmetry.space_group_name_H-M   'P 1'
#
loop_
_entity.id
_entity.type
_entity.pdbx_description
1 polymer ?
#
loop_
_entity_poly.entity_id
_entity_poly.type
_entity_poly.pdbx_seq_one_letter_code
_entity_poly.pdbx_strand_id
1 'polypeptide(L)'
;MRNLLGGKGANLAEMNLIGVPVPPGFTITTEVCNEYFEKGKEAVVALLKDDVEKSIKGVEALMKSKFGDVENPLLVSVRSGARASMPGMMDTILNLGLNDEVVEGLARKTNNPSFAWDSYRRFVQMYGDVVLGMKPVNKEDIDPFEAIIEEVKKAKGVRLDNELDVDDLKTLVVRFKEAVKKQTGQEFPSCAYEQLWGAICAVFDSWMNERAILYRKMEGIPAEWGTAVNVQAMVFGNMGETSATGVCFSRDAATGEDLFNGEYLINAQGEDVVAGIRTPQQITKIGSQRWAELQGISEAERVAKYPSMEEAMPEIYKELDELQTKLENHYHDMQDMEFTVQECKLWFLQTRNGKRTGAAMVRIAMEMLHQGMIDEKTALMRCEPNKLDELLHPVFDKEELSRARVLTRGLPASPGAACGRIVFFAEDAAEWHTNGHRVVLVRIETSPEDLAGMQAAEGILTARGGMTSHAAVVARGMGKCCVSGAGAINVDYKTRTVEIDGVVLKEGDYISINGTNGYVYAGEIPTQPAKLSGNFAELMELCDKYARLKVRTNADTPRNAQDARGFGAVGIGLCRTEHMFFDDEKIVAMREMILAKDVEGRKKALDKLLPYQKADFKEIFKTMDGLPVNVRLLDPPLHEFVPHDLKGQEEMAQAMGVTVDYIRQRVESLCEHNPMLGHRGCRLGNTYPEI
;
A
#
# COMPACT_ATOMS: atom_id res chain seq x y z
N MET A 1 4.29 19.34 -18.90
CA MET A 1 4.61 18.07 -19.58
C MET A 1 3.99 16.86 -18.88
N ARG A 2 4.15 16.69 -17.55
CA ARG A 2 3.58 15.53 -16.82
C ARG A 2 2.06 15.36 -16.99
N ASN A 3 1.30 16.44 -17.08
CA ASN A 3 -0.15 16.37 -17.28
C ASN A 3 -0.52 15.84 -18.67
N LEU A 4 0.33 16.04 -19.67
CA LEU A 4 0.11 15.64 -21.06
C LEU A 4 0.67 14.25 -21.37
N LEU A 5 1.89 13.98 -20.92
CA LEU A 5 2.61 12.73 -21.22
C LEU A 5 2.36 11.64 -20.17
N GLY A 6 1.64 11.98 -19.09
CA GLY A 6 1.59 11.13 -17.90
C GLY A 6 2.93 11.11 -17.14
N GLY A 7 2.95 10.48 -15.98
CA GLY A 7 4.16 10.38 -15.17
C GLY A 7 5.27 9.59 -15.87
N LYS A 8 4.93 8.46 -16.47
CA LYS A 8 5.90 7.58 -17.13
C LYS A 8 6.51 8.23 -18.39
N GLY A 9 5.69 8.75 -19.29
CA GLY A 9 6.18 9.41 -20.52
C GLY A 9 7.02 10.63 -20.22
N ALA A 10 6.62 11.46 -19.25
CA ALA A 10 7.39 12.62 -18.84
C ALA A 10 8.76 12.24 -18.24
N ASN A 11 8.80 11.22 -17.38
CA ASN A 11 10.04 10.77 -16.76
C ASN A 11 10.97 10.07 -17.76
N LEU A 12 10.45 9.32 -18.74
CA LEU A 12 11.26 8.75 -19.81
C LEU A 12 11.93 9.85 -20.66
N ALA A 13 11.17 10.90 -21.00
CA ALA A 13 11.71 12.05 -21.72
C ALA A 13 12.79 12.78 -20.89
N GLU A 14 12.54 13.01 -19.61
CA GLU A 14 13.46 13.67 -18.69
C GLU A 14 14.76 12.86 -18.49
N MET A 15 14.66 11.55 -18.26
CA MET A 15 15.83 10.65 -18.18
C MET A 15 16.69 10.73 -19.44
N ASN A 16 16.05 10.71 -20.61
CA ASN A 16 16.78 10.83 -21.87
C ASN A 16 17.52 12.18 -21.99
N LEU A 17 16.88 13.28 -21.59
CA LEU A 17 17.48 14.63 -21.62
C LEU A 17 18.71 14.77 -20.72
N ILE A 18 18.70 14.11 -19.57
CA ILE A 18 19.84 14.12 -18.65
C ILE A 18 20.87 13.03 -18.93
N GLY A 19 20.71 12.28 -20.03
CA GLY A 19 21.68 11.28 -20.49
C GLY A 19 21.63 9.94 -19.74
N VAL A 20 20.49 9.58 -19.16
CA VAL A 20 20.23 8.23 -18.64
C VAL A 20 19.83 7.33 -19.81
N PRO A 21 20.41 6.13 -19.96
CA PRO A 21 20.09 5.24 -21.07
C PRO A 21 18.66 4.70 -20.97
N VAL A 22 17.79 5.12 -21.89
CA VAL A 22 16.40 4.64 -22.01
C VAL A 22 16.16 4.08 -23.41
N PRO A 23 15.40 2.99 -23.56
CA PRO A 23 15.01 2.49 -24.88
C PRO A 23 14.16 3.52 -25.63
N PRO A 24 14.38 3.72 -26.94
CA PRO A 24 13.59 4.66 -27.74
C PRO A 24 12.10 4.32 -27.75
N GLY A 25 11.26 5.34 -27.81
CA GLY A 25 9.82 5.18 -27.85
C GLY A 25 9.10 6.50 -28.07
N PHE A 26 7.79 6.48 -27.99
CA PHE A 26 6.92 7.65 -28.06
C PHE A 26 5.73 7.52 -27.13
N THR A 27 5.06 8.64 -26.87
CA THR A 27 3.91 8.70 -25.96
C THR A 27 2.70 9.25 -26.71
N ILE A 28 1.58 8.51 -26.65
CA ILE A 28 0.25 9.01 -27.01
C ILE A 28 -0.31 9.70 -25.75
N THR A 29 -0.74 10.94 -25.88
CA THR A 29 -1.02 11.84 -24.74
C THR A 29 -2.30 11.49 -24.00
N THR A 30 -2.43 11.99 -22.76
CA THR A 30 -3.62 11.78 -21.93
C THR A 30 -4.90 12.37 -22.53
N GLU A 31 -4.79 13.38 -23.36
CA GLU A 31 -5.93 14.01 -24.06
C GLU A 31 -6.61 13.04 -25.00
N VAL A 32 -5.82 12.21 -25.67
CA VAL A 32 -6.33 11.19 -26.61
C VAL A 32 -7.18 10.12 -25.86
N CYS A 33 -6.86 9.83 -24.61
CA CYS A 33 -7.69 8.94 -23.77
C CYS A 33 -9.11 9.45 -23.63
N ASN A 34 -9.28 10.75 -23.37
CA ASN A 34 -10.61 11.35 -23.27
C ASN A 34 -11.33 11.33 -24.62
N GLU A 35 -10.64 11.68 -25.72
CA GLU A 35 -11.20 11.56 -27.07
C GLU A 35 -11.59 10.11 -27.43
N TYR A 36 -10.85 9.12 -26.94
CA TYR A 36 -11.17 7.70 -27.13
C TYR A 36 -12.51 7.31 -26.53
N PHE A 37 -12.81 7.80 -25.32
CA PHE A 37 -14.10 7.54 -24.68
C PHE A 37 -15.26 8.40 -25.24
N GLU A 38 -14.96 9.58 -25.79
CA GLU A 38 -15.94 10.47 -26.39
C GLU A 38 -16.32 10.07 -27.83
N LYS A 39 -15.30 9.80 -28.68
CA LYS A 39 -15.46 9.60 -30.12
C LYS A 39 -15.49 8.13 -30.54
N GLY A 40 -15.05 7.24 -29.64
CA GLY A 40 -14.95 5.81 -29.88
C GLY A 40 -13.63 5.37 -30.52
N LYS A 41 -13.36 4.07 -30.40
CA LYS A 41 -12.14 3.40 -30.81
C LYS A 41 -11.76 3.67 -32.28
N GLU A 42 -12.69 3.45 -33.20
CA GLU A 42 -12.43 3.53 -34.64
C GLU A 42 -12.02 4.94 -35.09
N ALA A 43 -12.67 5.96 -34.54
CA ALA A 43 -12.40 7.35 -34.84
C ALA A 43 -10.98 7.76 -34.39
N VAL A 44 -10.58 7.34 -33.20
CA VAL A 44 -9.26 7.67 -32.62
C VAL A 44 -8.14 6.90 -33.34
N VAL A 45 -8.36 5.64 -33.68
CA VAL A 45 -7.41 4.85 -34.48
C VAL A 45 -7.17 5.52 -35.84
N ALA A 46 -8.24 5.94 -36.53
CA ALA A 46 -8.14 6.63 -37.81
C ALA A 46 -7.38 7.99 -37.70
N LEU A 47 -7.63 8.72 -36.62
CA LEU A 47 -6.99 10.02 -36.35
C LEU A 47 -5.47 9.87 -36.14
N LEU A 48 -5.04 8.85 -35.41
CA LEU A 48 -3.64 8.68 -34.99
C LEU A 48 -2.80 7.83 -35.94
N LYS A 49 -3.37 7.18 -36.93
CA LYS A 49 -2.71 6.17 -37.75
C LYS A 49 -1.40 6.64 -38.32
N ASP A 50 -1.38 7.79 -39.01
CA ASP A 50 -0.20 8.33 -39.68
C ASP A 50 0.89 8.74 -38.67
N ASP A 51 0.50 9.32 -37.52
CA ASP A 51 1.44 9.75 -36.48
C ASP A 51 2.09 8.55 -35.77
N VAL A 52 1.33 7.50 -35.51
CA VAL A 52 1.84 6.25 -34.91
C VAL A 52 2.78 5.54 -35.86
N GLU A 53 2.42 5.39 -37.15
CA GLU A 53 3.29 4.79 -38.17
C GLU A 53 4.58 5.57 -38.32
N LYS A 54 4.54 6.91 -38.39
CA LYS A 54 5.72 7.76 -38.43
C LYS A 54 6.61 7.61 -37.20
N SER A 55 6.00 7.51 -36.02
CA SER A 55 6.73 7.34 -34.76
C SER A 55 7.41 5.97 -34.68
N ILE A 56 6.74 4.90 -35.09
CA ILE A 56 7.35 3.55 -35.23
C ILE A 56 8.57 3.59 -36.16
N LYS A 57 8.48 4.23 -37.33
CA LYS A 57 9.64 4.40 -38.23
C LYS A 57 10.79 5.14 -37.55
N GLY A 58 10.52 6.11 -36.69
CA GLY A 58 11.55 6.78 -35.91
C GLY A 58 12.25 5.81 -34.93
N VAL A 59 11.50 4.97 -34.25
CA VAL A 59 12.04 3.94 -33.32
C VAL A 59 12.84 2.89 -34.10
N GLU A 60 12.33 2.44 -35.25
CA GLU A 60 13.05 1.53 -36.19
C GLU A 60 14.43 2.05 -36.59
N ALA A 61 14.50 3.33 -36.93
CA ALA A 61 15.76 3.98 -37.33
C ALA A 61 16.79 4.01 -36.18
N LEU A 62 16.32 4.30 -34.93
CA LEU A 62 17.19 4.34 -33.76
C LEU A 62 17.66 2.94 -33.33
N MET A 63 16.77 1.95 -33.39
CA MET A 63 17.06 0.57 -33.01
C MET A 63 17.72 -0.24 -34.13
N LYS A 64 17.76 0.30 -35.35
CA LYS A 64 18.28 -0.38 -36.57
C LYS A 64 17.61 -1.74 -36.79
N SER A 65 16.33 -1.82 -36.54
CA SER A 65 15.47 -3.01 -36.66
C SER A 65 14.09 -2.58 -37.14
N LYS A 66 13.27 -3.49 -37.66
CA LYS A 66 11.99 -3.15 -38.29
C LYS A 66 10.83 -3.88 -37.62
N PHE A 67 9.76 -3.16 -37.35
CA PHE A 67 8.56 -3.70 -36.73
C PHE A 67 7.81 -4.66 -37.62
N GLY A 68 7.63 -5.90 -37.19
CA GLY A 68 7.03 -6.97 -37.99
C GLY A 68 7.95 -7.60 -39.06
N ASP A 69 9.23 -7.26 -39.06
CA ASP A 69 10.21 -7.87 -39.99
C ASP A 69 10.63 -9.27 -39.52
N VAL A 70 10.75 -10.20 -40.45
CA VAL A 70 11.08 -11.60 -40.15
C VAL A 70 12.58 -11.79 -39.85
N GLU A 71 13.46 -11.03 -40.49
CA GLU A 71 14.91 -11.22 -40.32
C GLU A 71 15.52 -10.40 -39.21
N ASN A 72 15.08 -9.16 -39.05
CA ASN A 72 15.60 -8.24 -38.05
C ASN A 72 14.45 -7.54 -37.26
N PRO A 73 13.68 -8.27 -36.47
CA PRO A 73 12.50 -7.75 -35.85
C PRO A 73 12.80 -6.70 -34.78
N LEU A 74 12.01 -5.61 -34.78
CA LEU A 74 11.82 -4.72 -33.67
C LEU A 74 10.60 -5.23 -32.88
N LEU A 75 10.74 -5.43 -31.58
CA LEU A 75 9.64 -5.65 -30.68
C LEU A 75 9.40 -4.41 -29.85
N VAL A 76 8.14 -4.14 -29.50
CA VAL A 76 7.78 -3.00 -28.69
C VAL A 76 6.89 -3.42 -27.52
N SER A 77 6.93 -2.61 -26.47
CA SER A 77 5.96 -2.67 -25.35
C SER A 77 4.96 -1.53 -25.47
N VAL A 78 3.73 -1.77 -25.01
CA VAL A 78 2.69 -0.75 -24.88
C VAL A 78 2.28 -0.70 -23.40
N ARG A 79 2.51 0.45 -22.78
CA ARG A 79 2.40 0.63 -21.32
C ARG A 79 1.56 1.87 -21.00
N SER A 80 0.73 1.77 -19.98
CA SER A 80 -0.02 2.92 -19.46
C SER A 80 0.87 3.95 -18.78
N GLY A 81 0.42 5.20 -18.74
CA GLY A 81 1.12 6.30 -18.09
C GLY A 81 0.17 7.38 -17.58
N ALA A 82 -0.48 7.17 -16.44
CA ALA A 82 -1.33 8.18 -15.82
C ALA A 82 -0.50 9.33 -15.21
N ARG A 83 -1.15 10.48 -14.96
CA ARG A 83 -0.53 11.66 -14.30
C ARG A 83 -0.07 11.34 -12.88
N ALA A 84 -0.87 10.55 -12.15
CA ALA A 84 -0.52 9.98 -10.86
C ALA A 84 -0.03 8.54 -11.02
N SER A 85 0.87 8.09 -10.14
CA SER A 85 1.32 6.71 -10.12
C SER A 85 0.20 5.79 -9.65
N MET A 86 -0.13 4.78 -10.44
CA MET A 86 -1.17 3.77 -10.18
C MET A 86 -0.59 2.36 -10.40
N PRO A 87 0.28 1.87 -9.49
CA PRO A 87 0.99 0.61 -9.67
C PRO A 87 0.03 -0.58 -9.81
N GLY A 88 0.18 -1.37 -10.87
CA GLY A 88 -0.63 -2.56 -11.11
C GLY A 88 -2.10 -2.34 -11.48
N MET A 89 -2.57 -1.08 -11.53
CA MET A 89 -4.00 -0.80 -11.77
C MET A 89 -4.38 -0.80 -13.25
N MET A 90 -3.42 -0.60 -14.14
CA MET A 90 -3.64 -0.55 -15.59
C MET A 90 -2.74 -1.52 -16.32
N ASP A 91 -3.16 -1.89 -17.53
CA ASP A 91 -2.55 -2.96 -18.26
C ASP A 91 -1.25 -2.56 -18.98
N THR A 92 -0.42 -3.56 -19.25
CA THR A 92 0.84 -3.49 -20.00
C THR A 92 0.90 -4.67 -20.93
N ILE A 93 1.35 -4.46 -22.18
CA ILE A 93 1.56 -5.53 -23.14
C ILE A 93 3.00 -5.47 -23.63
N LEU A 94 3.71 -6.58 -23.56
CA LEU A 94 5.12 -6.71 -23.95
C LEU A 94 5.26 -7.56 -25.22
N ASN A 95 6.40 -7.47 -25.86
CA ASN A 95 6.81 -8.32 -27.01
C ASN A 95 5.90 -8.22 -28.26
N LEU A 96 5.24 -7.07 -28.46
CA LEU A 96 4.44 -6.86 -29.68
C LEU A 96 5.32 -6.90 -30.92
N GLY A 97 4.78 -7.49 -31.98
CA GLY A 97 5.45 -7.71 -33.25
C GLY A 97 5.79 -9.17 -33.54
N LEU A 98 5.64 -10.06 -32.53
CA LEU A 98 5.85 -11.50 -32.71
C LEU A 98 4.67 -12.18 -33.41
N ASN A 99 5.01 -13.08 -34.33
CA ASN A 99 4.12 -14.06 -34.93
C ASN A 99 4.93 -15.33 -35.25
N ASP A 100 4.31 -16.31 -35.91
CA ASP A 100 4.94 -17.62 -36.17
C ASP A 100 6.19 -17.52 -37.05
N GLU A 101 6.28 -16.52 -37.93
CA GLU A 101 7.45 -16.29 -38.81
C GLU A 101 8.51 -15.44 -38.11
N VAL A 102 8.09 -14.38 -37.42
CA VAL A 102 9.00 -13.41 -36.76
C VAL A 102 9.73 -14.08 -35.60
N VAL A 103 9.10 -15.01 -34.85
CA VAL A 103 9.75 -15.75 -33.76
C VAL A 103 10.95 -16.58 -34.25
N GLU A 104 10.84 -17.22 -35.42
CA GLU A 104 11.95 -17.97 -36.02
C GLU A 104 13.08 -17.02 -36.45
N GLY A 105 12.75 -15.84 -36.94
CA GLY A 105 13.73 -14.81 -37.23
C GLY A 105 14.46 -14.29 -36.00
N LEU A 106 13.71 -14.04 -34.94
CA LEU A 106 14.26 -13.65 -33.62
C LEU A 106 15.19 -14.74 -33.07
N ALA A 107 14.80 -16.02 -33.19
CA ALA A 107 15.60 -17.16 -32.76
C ALA A 107 16.94 -17.22 -33.51
N ARG A 108 16.92 -17.01 -34.83
CA ARG A 108 18.13 -16.95 -35.63
C ARG A 108 19.02 -15.75 -35.28
N LYS A 109 18.43 -14.57 -35.15
CA LYS A 109 19.15 -13.32 -34.85
C LYS A 109 19.86 -13.39 -33.48
N THR A 110 19.21 -13.94 -32.48
CA THR A 110 19.75 -14.04 -31.12
C THR A 110 20.57 -15.31 -30.89
N ASN A 111 20.55 -16.24 -31.82
CA ASN A 111 21.09 -17.59 -31.68
C ASN A 111 20.58 -18.27 -30.37
N ASN A 112 19.37 -17.94 -29.98
CA ASN A 112 18.74 -18.43 -28.76
C ASN A 112 17.24 -18.75 -29.00
N PRO A 113 16.91 -19.93 -29.54
CA PRO A 113 15.54 -20.33 -29.78
C PRO A 113 14.67 -20.37 -28.53
N SER A 114 15.24 -20.74 -27.38
CA SER A 114 14.50 -20.80 -26.10
C SER A 114 14.01 -19.42 -25.68
N PHE A 115 14.87 -18.41 -25.77
CA PHE A 115 14.51 -17.01 -25.52
C PHE A 115 13.39 -16.54 -26.46
N ALA A 116 13.52 -16.79 -27.77
CA ALA A 116 12.56 -16.31 -28.76
C ALA A 116 11.17 -16.92 -28.53
N TRP A 117 11.11 -18.23 -28.31
CA TRP A 117 9.84 -18.93 -28.10
C TRP A 117 9.23 -18.66 -26.72
N ASP A 118 10.03 -18.45 -25.66
CA ASP A 118 9.50 -18.00 -24.37
C ASP A 118 8.93 -16.57 -24.47
N SER A 119 9.61 -15.67 -25.20
CA SER A 119 9.08 -14.33 -25.46
C SER A 119 7.76 -14.36 -26.21
N TYR A 120 7.63 -15.27 -27.17
CA TYR A 120 6.38 -15.45 -27.91
C TYR A 120 5.27 -16.07 -27.07
N ARG A 121 5.57 -17.09 -26.25
CA ARG A 121 4.63 -17.66 -25.29
C ARG A 121 4.08 -16.58 -24.35
N ARG A 122 4.96 -15.78 -23.74
CA ARG A 122 4.59 -14.67 -22.86
C ARG A 122 3.72 -13.62 -23.56
N PHE A 123 4.07 -13.31 -24.80
CA PHE A 123 3.27 -12.37 -25.59
C PHE A 123 1.87 -12.89 -25.88
N VAL A 124 1.72 -14.15 -26.28
CA VAL A 124 0.40 -14.74 -26.57
C VAL A 124 -0.46 -14.81 -25.28
N GLN A 125 0.15 -15.19 -24.16
CA GLN A 125 -0.51 -15.21 -22.86
C GLN A 125 -1.00 -13.82 -22.47
N MET A 126 -0.11 -12.84 -22.44
CA MET A 126 -0.43 -11.46 -22.02
C MET A 126 -1.42 -10.77 -22.95
N TYR A 127 -1.24 -10.90 -24.27
CA TYR A 127 -2.15 -10.34 -25.26
C TYR A 127 -3.55 -11.01 -25.18
N GLY A 128 -3.57 -12.32 -24.98
CA GLY A 128 -4.80 -13.09 -24.81
C GLY A 128 -5.58 -12.64 -23.58
N ASP A 129 -4.91 -12.46 -22.44
CA ASP A 129 -5.54 -12.01 -21.21
C ASP A 129 -6.01 -10.54 -21.31
N VAL A 130 -5.11 -9.63 -21.68
CA VAL A 130 -5.34 -8.18 -21.61
C VAL A 130 -6.21 -7.69 -22.78
N VAL A 131 -5.88 -8.08 -24.03
CA VAL A 131 -6.53 -7.54 -25.23
C VAL A 131 -7.72 -8.36 -25.67
N LEU A 132 -7.62 -9.69 -25.61
CA LEU A 132 -8.68 -10.59 -26.08
C LEU A 132 -9.62 -11.05 -24.97
N GLY A 133 -9.36 -10.66 -23.70
CA GLY A 133 -10.26 -10.88 -22.58
C GLY A 133 -10.35 -12.32 -22.10
N MET A 134 -9.25 -13.10 -22.25
CA MET A 134 -9.16 -14.45 -21.70
C MET A 134 -9.15 -14.38 -20.17
N LYS A 135 -10.24 -14.74 -19.54
CA LYS A 135 -10.42 -14.73 -18.08
C LYS A 135 -10.96 -16.07 -17.60
N PRO A 136 -10.70 -16.47 -16.36
CA PRO A 136 -11.37 -17.61 -15.75
C PRO A 136 -12.90 -17.44 -15.82
N VAL A 137 -13.63 -18.53 -16.07
CA VAL A 137 -15.10 -18.51 -16.16
C VAL A 137 -15.71 -18.23 -14.77
N ASN A 138 -15.15 -18.82 -13.72
CA ASN A 138 -15.51 -18.56 -12.33
C ASN A 138 -14.30 -18.02 -11.57
N LYS A 139 -14.54 -17.23 -10.51
CA LYS A 139 -13.47 -16.67 -9.65
C LYS A 139 -12.58 -17.72 -8.98
N GLU A 140 -13.08 -18.94 -8.82
CA GLU A 140 -12.38 -20.05 -8.19
C GLU A 140 -11.56 -20.89 -9.18
N ASP A 141 -11.74 -20.64 -10.49
CA ASP A 141 -11.02 -21.37 -11.53
C ASP A 141 -9.60 -20.82 -11.69
N ILE A 142 -8.67 -21.72 -12.03
CA ILE A 142 -7.30 -21.34 -12.37
C ILE A 142 -7.31 -20.60 -13.71
N ASP A 143 -6.43 -19.63 -13.87
CA ASP A 143 -6.22 -18.94 -15.15
C ASP A 143 -6.06 -19.96 -16.28
N PRO A 144 -6.77 -19.79 -17.43
CA PRO A 144 -6.73 -20.76 -18.53
C PRO A 144 -5.33 -21.03 -19.09
N PHE A 145 -4.46 -20.02 -19.11
CA PHE A 145 -3.10 -20.17 -19.58
C PHE A 145 -2.22 -20.88 -18.55
N GLU A 146 -2.37 -20.52 -17.27
CA GLU A 146 -1.67 -21.18 -16.17
C GLU A 146 -2.04 -22.68 -16.08
N ALA A 147 -3.31 -23.01 -16.30
CA ALA A 147 -3.73 -24.40 -16.32
C ALA A 147 -3.01 -25.21 -17.43
N ILE A 148 -2.84 -24.62 -18.62
CA ILE A 148 -2.13 -25.23 -19.73
C ILE A 148 -0.63 -25.37 -19.43
N ILE A 149 0.00 -24.35 -18.81
CA ILE A 149 1.40 -24.36 -18.39
C ILE A 149 1.65 -25.48 -17.38
N GLU A 150 0.80 -25.59 -16.36
CA GLU A 150 0.93 -26.60 -15.32
C GLU A 150 0.74 -28.03 -15.87
N GLU A 151 -0.13 -28.23 -16.85
CA GLU A 151 -0.27 -29.53 -17.54
C GLU A 151 1.02 -29.92 -18.27
N VAL A 152 1.65 -28.98 -19.00
CA VAL A 152 2.89 -29.23 -19.73
C VAL A 152 4.05 -29.49 -18.77
N LYS A 153 4.21 -28.68 -17.72
CA LYS A 153 5.22 -28.89 -16.66
C LYS A 153 5.07 -30.25 -16.01
N LYS A 154 3.85 -30.62 -15.66
CA LYS A 154 3.55 -31.91 -15.02
C LYS A 154 3.85 -33.10 -15.94
N ALA A 155 3.52 -32.98 -17.23
CA ALA A 155 3.83 -34.01 -18.22
C ALA A 155 5.36 -34.20 -18.39
N LYS A 156 6.14 -33.12 -18.26
CA LYS A 156 7.60 -33.15 -18.37
C LYS A 156 8.31 -33.44 -17.02
N GLY A 157 7.63 -33.29 -15.89
CA GLY A 157 8.20 -33.51 -14.57
C GLY A 157 9.09 -32.36 -14.07
N VAL A 158 8.87 -31.13 -14.57
CA VAL A 158 9.58 -29.90 -14.17
C VAL A 158 8.69 -29.00 -13.30
N ARG A 159 9.30 -28.07 -12.57
CA ARG A 159 8.59 -27.16 -11.66
C ARG A 159 8.59 -25.71 -12.12
N LEU A 160 9.64 -25.26 -12.79
CA LEU A 160 9.83 -23.88 -13.19
C LEU A 160 9.65 -23.73 -14.70
N ASP A 161 9.13 -22.57 -15.14
CA ASP A 161 8.92 -22.25 -16.55
C ASP A 161 10.23 -22.25 -17.35
N ASN A 162 11.33 -21.86 -16.73
CA ASN A 162 12.66 -21.83 -17.37
C ASN A 162 13.30 -23.22 -17.57
N GLU A 163 12.67 -24.28 -17.07
CA GLU A 163 13.06 -25.67 -17.30
C GLU A 163 12.38 -26.27 -18.54
N LEU A 164 11.45 -25.55 -19.15
CA LEU A 164 10.78 -25.94 -20.40
C LEU A 164 11.71 -25.75 -21.60
N ASP A 165 11.75 -26.76 -22.47
CA ASP A 165 12.53 -26.65 -23.71
C ASP A 165 11.75 -25.98 -24.84
N VAL A 166 12.43 -25.81 -26.01
CA VAL A 166 11.86 -25.13 -27.17
C VAL A 166 10.61 -25.83 -27.71
N ASP A 167 10.55 -27.15 -27.66
CA ASP A 167 9.40 -27.91 -28.18
C ASP A 167 8.20 -27.77 -27.25
N ASP A 168 8.44 -27.71 -25.93
CA ASP A 168 7.40 -27.41 -24.95
C ASP A 168 6.83 -26.00 -25.15
N LEU A 169 7.72 -25.01 -25.34
CA LEU A 169 7.32 -23.61 -25.58
C LEU A 169 6.50 -23.45 -26.88
N LYS A 170 6.89 -24.15 -27.95
CA LYS A 170 6.12 -24.24 -29.18
C LYS A 170 4.73 -24.84 -28.95
N THR A 171 4.67 -25.91 -28.18
CA THR A 171 3.41 -26.58 -27.81
C THR A 171 2.50 -25.64 -27.02
N LEU A 172 3.07 -24.88 -26.06
CA LEU A 172 2.31 -23.89 -25.28
C LEU A 172 1.72 -22.80 -26.18
N VAL A 173 2.51 -22.24 -27.10
CA VAL A 173 2.03 -21.19 -28.05
C VAL A 173 0.84 -21.70 -28.87
N VAL A 174 0.91 -22.92 -29.41
CA VAL A 174 -0.18 -23.51 -30.19
C VAL A 174 -1.42 -23.69 -29.31
N ARG A 175 -1.27 -24.30 -28.13
CA ARG A 175 -2.39 -24.54 -27.21
C ARG A 175 -3.02 -23.24 -26.71
N PHE A 176 -2.22 -22.21 -26.47
CA PHE A 176 -2.72 -20.88 -26.07
C PHE A 176 -3.58 -20.26 -27.18
N LYS A 177 -3.13 -20.29 -28.44
CA LYS A 177 -3.93 -19.78 -29.56
C LYS A 177 -5.22 -20.55 -29.76
N GLU A 178 -5.18 -21.88 -29.61
CA GLU A 178 -6.39 -22.72 -29.66
C GLU A 178 -7.36 -22.39 -28.53
N ALA A 179 -6.86 -22.17 -27.29
CA ALA A 179 -7.68 -21.77 -26.17
C ALA A 179 -8.31 -20.39 -26.39
N VAL A 180 -7.54 -19.41 -26.90
CA VAL A 180 -8.06 -18.09 -27.29
C VAL A 180 -9.19 -18.23 -28.30
N LYS A 181 -8.97 -18.95 -29.39
CA LYS A 181 -9.98 -19.15 -30.43
C LYS A 181 -11.25 -19.84 -29.89
N LYS A 182 -11.07 -20.85 -29.04
CA LYS A 182 -12.18 -21.59 -28.43
C LYS A 182 -13.02 -20.71 -27.51
N GLN A 183 -12.39 -19.88 -26.68
CA GLN A 183 -13.09 -19.07 -25.67
C GLN A 183 -13.65 -17.78 -26.24
N THR A 184 -12.90 -17.08 -27.10
CA THR A 184 -13.24 -15.74 -27.61
C THR A 184 -13.89 -15.78 -29.01
N GLY A 185 -13.73 -16.87 -29.74
CA GLY A 185 -14.14 -16.99 -31.16
C GLY A 185 -13.24 -16.23 -32.14
N GLN A 186 -12.17 -15.61 -31.67
CA GLN A 186 -11.25 -14.80 -32.47
C GLN A 186 -9.94 -15.53 -32.72
N GLU A 187 -9.38 -15.35 -33.91
CA GLU A 187 -8.00 -15.77 -34.20
C GLU A 187 -7.01 -14.81 -33.55
N PHE A 188 -5.87 -15.34 -33.09
CA PHE A 188 -4.81 -14.52 -32.58
C PHE A 188 -4.18 -13.68 -33.72
N PRO A 189 -4.07 -12.33 -33.60
CA PRO A 189 -3.62 -11.48 -34.71
C PRO A 189 -2.15 -11.75 -35.07
N SER A 190 -1.88 -11.95 -36.36
CA SER A 190 -0.54 -12.15 -36.90
C SER A 190 0.12 -10.88 -37.42
N CYS A 191 -0.66 -9.84 -37.73
CA CYS A 191 -0.15 -8.56 -38.20
C CYS A 191 0.35 -7.69 -37.03
N ALA A 192 1.62 -7.26 -37.09
CA ALA A 192 2.22 -6.45 -36.01
C ALA A 192 1.47 -5.14 -35.72
N TYR A 193 0.98 -4.45 -36.75
CA TYR A 193 0.21 -3.21 -36.55
C TYR A 193 -1.20 -3.46 -35.98
N GLU A 194 -1.83 -4.58 -36.31
CA GLU A 194 -3.10 -4.98 -35.69
C GLU A 194 -2.89 -5.26 -34.18
N GLN A 195 -1.82 -5.97 -33.84
CA GLN A 195 -1.42 -6.19 -32.45
C GLN A 195 -1.18 -4.86 -31.72
N LEU A 196 -0.46 -3.93 -32.34
CA LEU A 196 -0.15 -2.61 -31.76
C LEU A 196 -1.42 -1.82 -31.45
N TRP A 197 -2.36 -1.74 -32.40
CA TRP A 197 -3.62 -1.02 -32.19
C TRP A 197 -4.51 -1.70 -31.17
N GLY A 198 -4.56 -3.03 -31.14
CA GLY A 198 -5.24 -3.78 -30.10
C GLY A 198 -4.71 -3.45 -28.72
N ALA A 199 -3.38 -3.41 -28.57
CA ALA A 199 -2.72 -3.09 -27.31
C ALA A 199 -2.94 -1.63 -26.87
N ILE A 200 -2.83 -0.66 -27.78
CA ILE A 200 -3.07 0.76 -27.50
C ILE A 200 -4.51 0.96 -26.97
N CYS A 201 -5.49 0.36 -27.65
CA CYS A 201 -6.89 0.45 -27.24
C CYS A 201 -7.13 -0.23 -25.89
N ALA A 202 -6.55 -1.41 -25.65
CA ALA A 202 -6.68 -2.10 -24.36
C ALA A 202 -6.10 -1.29 -23.20
N VAL A 203 -4.99 -0.57 -23.42
CA VAL A 203 -4.44 0.33 -22.40
C VAL A 203 -5.38 1.51 -22.11
N PHE A 204 -6.03 2.10 -23.12
CA PHE A 204 -7.07 3.10 -22.86
C PHE A 204 -8.26 2.51 -22.11
N ASP A 205 -8.75 1.34 -22.52
CA ASP A 205 -9.86 0.64 -21.86
C ASP A 205 -9.54 0.35 -20.38
N SER A 206 -8.28 0.03 -20.06
CA SER A 206 -7.84 -0.27 -18.70
C SER A 206 -8.01 0.91 -17.72
N TRP A 207 -8.12 2.15 -18.21
CA TRP A 207 -8.47 3.30 -17.39
C TRP A 207 -9.83 3.18 -16.73
N MET A 208 -10.76 2.44 -17.35
CA MET A 208 -12.11 2.20 -16.86
C MET A 208 -12.31 0.82 -16.23
N ASN A 209 -11.23 0.05 -15.99
CA ASN A 209 -11.30 -1.19 -15.22
C ASN A 209 -11.72 -0.91 -13.77
N GLU A 210 -12.47 -1.82 -13.14
CA GLU A 210 -12.99 -1.67 -11.78
C GLU A 210 -11.89 -1.35 -10.76
N ARG A 211 -10.75 -2.06 -10.83
CA ARG A 211 -9.59 -1.83 -9.97
C ARG A 211 -9.00 -0.41 -10.13
N ALA A 212 -8.93 0.10 -11.36
CA ALA A 212 -8.44 1.45 -11.64
C ALA A 212 -9.43 2.52 -11.14
N ILE A 213 -10.74 2.29 -11.29
CA ILE A 213 -11.79 3.17 -10.78
C ILE A 213 -11.75 3.22 -9.25
N LEU A 214 -11.65 2.06 -8.59
CA LEU A 214 -11.58 1.98 -7.14
C LEU A 214 -10.35 2.72 -6.61
N TYR A 215 -9.17 2.46 -7.18
CA TYR A 215 -7.92 3.13 -6.79
C TYR A 215 -8.03 4.65 -6.95
N ARG A 216 -8.58 5.13 -8.08
CA ARG A 216 -8.78 6.58 -8.28
C ARG A 216 -9.70 7.20 -7.24
N LYS A 217 -10.79 6.51 -6.86
CA LYS A 217 -11.68 7.00 -5.79
C LYS A 217 -10.97 7.09 -4.45
N MET A 218 -10.13 6.12 -4.11
CA MET A 218 -9.36 6.10 -2.87
C MET A 218 -8.32 7.21 -2.80
N GLU A 219 -7.62 7.45 -3.90
CA GLU A 219 -6.55 8.44 -4.01
C GLU A 219 -7.04 9.84 -4.43
N GLY A 220 -8.33 10.03 -4.62
CA GLY A 220 -8.90 11.30 -5.06
C GLY A 220 -8.45 11.75 -6.47
N ILE A 221 -8.16 10.79 -7.37
CA ILE A 221 -7.70 11.07 -8.74
C ILE A 221 -8.90 11.29 -9.65
N PRO A 222 -9.04 12.47 -10.31
CA PRO A 222 -10.14 12.77 -11.21
C PRO A 222 -10.17 11.83 -12.44
N ALA A 223 -11.37 11.40 -12.82
CA ALA A 223 -11.55 10.51 -13.96
C ALA A 223 -11.17 11.15 -15.31
N GLU A 224 -11.35 12.44 -15.44
CA GLU A 224 -11.04 13.25 -16.62
C GLU A 224 -9.55 13.43 -16.89
N TRP A 225 -8.68 13.00 -15.98
CA TRP A 225 -7.23 13.06 -16.22
C TRP A 225 -6.77 12.11 -17.33
N GLY A 226 -7.44 10.98 -17.51
CA GLY A 226 -7.08 9.99 -18.49
C GLY A 226 -5.72 9.33 -18.26
N THR A 227 -5.35 8.43 -19.14
CA THR A 227 -4.01 7.81 -19.19
C THR A 227 -3.32 8.09 -20.51
N ALA A 228 -2.02 8.29 -20.49
CA ALA A 228 -1.19 8.24 -21.69
C ALA A 228 -0.86 6.79 -22.04
N VAL A 229 -0.47 6.56 -23.28
CA VAL A 229 0.03 5.26 -23.76
C VAL A 229 1.48 5.45 -24.21
N ASN A 230 2.40 4.70 -23.59
CA ASN A 230 3.81 4.71 -23.95
C ASN A 230 4.13 3.48 -24.81
N VAL A 231 4.58 3.71 -26.02
CA VAL A 231 5.09 2.68 -26.93
C VAL A 231 6.61 2.77 -26.93
N GLN A 232 7.30 1.70 -26.53
CA GLN A 232 8.75 1.72 -26.30
C GLN A 232 9.39 0.46 -26.85
N ALA A 233 10.57 0.60 -27.43
CA ALA A 233 11.36 -0.55 -27.90
C ALA A 233 11.64 -1.50 -26.74
N MET A 234 11.50 -2.79 -26.99
CA MET A 234 11.84 -3.82 -26.00
C MET A 234 13.35 -3.95 -25.84
N VAL A 235 13.76 -4.12 -24.59
CA VAL A 235 15.07 -4.61 -24.16
C VAL A 235 14.86 -5.81 -23.25
N PHE A 236 15.78 -6.77 -23.29
CA PHE A 236 15.51 -8.11 -22.77
C PHE A 236 16.49 -8.48 -21.67
N GLY A 237 15.96 -8.72 -20.46
CA GLY A 237 16.72 -9.26 -19.34
C GLY A 237 16.87 -10.78 -19.33
N ASN A 238 16.22 -11.47 -20.28
CA ASN A 238 16.20 -12.94 -20.42
C ASN A 238 16.96 -13.46 -21.66
N MET A 239 18.03 -12.77 -22.07
CA MET A 239 18.91 -13.21 -23.15
C MET A 239 20.14 -13.99 -22.66
N GLY A 240 20.05 -14.64 -21.51
CA GLY A 240 21.12 -15.45 -20.93
C GLY A 240 21.75 -14.84 -19.70
N GLU A 241 22.86 -15.41 -19.23
CA GLU A 241 23.51 -15.08 -17.96
C GLU A 241 24.15 -13.67 -17.90
N THR A 242 24.31 -13.00 -19.04
CA THR A 242 24.80 -11.61 -19.11
C THR A 242 23.68 -10.58 -19.15
N SER A 243 22.46 -11.06 -18.97
CA SER A 243 21.25 -10.25 -18.98
C SER A 243 20.50 -10.40 -17.65
N ALA A 244 19.85 -9.32 -17.22
CA ALA A 244 19.11 -9.27 -15.95
C ALA A 244 18.00 -8.24 -16.01
N THR A 245 17.08 -8.30 -15.08
CA THR A 245 16.10 -7.25 -14.85
C THR A 245 15.98 -6.98 -13.36
N GLY A 246 15.59 -5.76 -12.98
CA GLY A 246 15.47 -5.44 -11.57
C GLY A 246 14.69 -4.16 -11.30
N VAL A 247 14.41 -3.98 -10.02
CA VAL A 247 13.80 -2.78 -9.46
C VAL A 247 14.66 -2.31 -8.31
N CYS A 248 14.94 -1.00 -8.27
CA CYS A 248 15.77 -0.42 -7.22
C CYS A 248 15.23 0.90 -6.70
N PHE A 249 15.64 1.22 -5.49
CA PHE A 249 15.27 2.43 -4.77
C PHE A 249 16.53 3.17 -4.31
N SER A 250 16.57 4.47 -4.51
CA SER A 250 17.71 5.28 -4.05
C SER A 250 17.81 5.33 -2.53
N ARG A 251 16.70 5.13 -1.82
CA ARG A 251 16.61 5.02 -0.36
C ARG A 251 15.64 3.91 0.02
N ASP A 252 15.73 3.39 1.25
CA ASP A 252 14.80 2.37 1.72
C ASP A 252 13.37 2.93 1.87
N ALA A 253 12.43 2.37 1.13
CA ALA A 253 11.04 2.84 1.09
C ALA A 253 10.25 2.50 2.36
N ALA A 254 10.70 1.55 3.18
CA ALA A 254 10.06 1.15 4.41
C ALA A 254 10.57 1.93 5.62
N THR A 255 11.88 2.17 5.71
CA THR A 255 12.54 2.79 6.86
C THR A 255 13.03 4.22 6.61
N GLY A 256 13.17 4.62 5.34
CA GLY A 256 13.74 5.89 4.94
C GLY A 256 15.26 5.96 5.02
N GLU A 257 15.95 4.86 5.30
CA GLU A 257 17.42 4.83 5.36
C GLU A 257 18.02 5.27 4.03
N ASP A 258 19.03 6.13 4.08
CA ASP A 258 19.81 6.57 2.91
C ASP A 258 20.74 5.42 2.47
N LEU A 259 20.12 4.41 1.90
CA LEU A 259 20.77 3.19 1.42
C LEU A 259 20.19 2.78 0.08
N PHE A 260 21.02 2.76 -0.95
CA PHE A 260 20.67 2.19 -2.24
C PHE A 260 20.32 0.70 -2.07
N ASN A 261 19.16 0.30 -2.52
CA ASN A 261 18.65 -1.05 -2.33
C ASN A 261 17.76 -1.46 -3.50
N GLY A 262 17.46 -2.74 -3.60
CA GLY A 262 16.61 -3.28 -4.63
C GLY A 262 16.88 -4.75 -4.91
N GLU A 263 16.16 -5.25 -5.90
CA GLU A 263 16.16 -6.67 -6.26
C GLU A 263 16.38 -6.84 -7.75
N TYR A 264 17.06 -7.92 -8.14
CA TYR A 264 17.28 -8.26 -9.54
C TYR A 264 17.22 -9.77 -9.74
N LEU A 265 16.98 -10.16 -10.99
CA LEU A 265 17.03 -11.56 -11.43
C LEU A 265 17.85 -11.65 -12.70
N ILE A 266 18.80 -12.58 -12.72
CA ILE A 266 19.55 -12.94 -13.93
C ILE A 266 18.64 -13.77 -14.83
N ASN A 267 18.78 -13.56 -16.14
CA ASN A 267 18.03 -14.25 -17.17
C ASN A 267 16.51 -14.28 -16.89
N ALA A 268 15.93 -13.08 -16.73
CA ALA A 268 14.53 -12.88 -16.37
C ALA A 268 13.93 -11.64 -17.02
N GLN A 269 12.61 -11.59 -17.13
CA GLN A 269 11.85 -10.37 -17.46
C GLN A 269 11.31 -9.69 -16.20
N GLY A 270 10.86 -8.42 -16.33
CA GLY A 270 10.36 -7.62 -15.19
C GLY A 270 9.20 -8.26 -14.44
N GLU A 271 8.35 -8.99 -15.15
CA GLU A 271 7.24 -9.75 -14.55
C GLU A 271 7.71 -10.78 -13.53
N ASP A 272 8.82 -11.46 -13.81
CA ASP A 272 9.37 -12.51 -12.94
C ASP A 272 9.82 -11.95 -11.58
N VAL A 273 10.29 -10.69 -11.56
CA VAL A 273 10.68 -9.99 -10.32
C VAL A 273 9.45 -9.61 -9.50
N VAL A 274 8.44 -9.05 -10.18
CA VAL A 274 7.24 -8.51 -9.53
C VAL A 274 6.29 -9.62 -9.06
N ALA A 275 6.14 -10.67 -9.86
CA ALA A 275 5.27 -11.81 -9.52
C ALA A 275 5.86 -12.72 -8.42
N GLY A 276 7.17 -12.63 -8.15
CA GLY A 276 7.81 -13.42 -7.10
C GLY A 276 7.90 -14.92 -7.40
N ILE A 277 7.82 -15.32 -8.67
CA ILE A 277 7.91 -16.71 -9.12
C ILE A 277 9.28 -17.33 -8.78
N ARG A 278 10.32 -16.49 -8.85
CA ARG A 278 11.68 -16.83 -8.45
C ARG A 278 12.10 -15.91 -7.31
N THR A 279 12.94 -16.40 -6.37
CA THR A 279 13.51 -15.56 -5.31
C THR A 279 14.50 -14.56 -5.91
N PRO A 280 14.21 -13.25 -5.88
CA PRO A 280 15.12 -12.26 -6.42
C PRO A 280 16.36 -12.11 -5.53
N GLN A 281 17.46 -11.72 -6.15
CA GLN A 281 18.72 -11.42 -5.49
C GLN A 281 18.80 -9.92 -5.21
N GLN A 282 19.57 -9.55 -4.19
CA GLN A 282 19.72 -8.15 -3.78
C GLN A 282 20.74 -7.42 -4.65
N ILE A 283 20.52 -6.14 -4.91
CA ILE A 283 21.42 -5.31 -5.74
C ILE A 283 22.73 -5.04 -5.01
N THR A 284 22.68 -4.63 -3.74
CA THR A 284 23.86 -4.29 -2.94
C THR A 284 24.34 -5.49 -2.11
N LYS A 285 25.65 -5.56 -1.86
CA LYS A 285 26.24 -6.56 -0.98
C LYS A 285 25.71 -6.46 0.45
N ILE A 286 25.56 -5.24 0.97
CA ILE A 286 24.98 -4.99 2.30
C ILE A 286 23.54 -5.50 2.36
N GLY A 287 22.72 -5.21 1.35
CA GLY A 287 21.35 -5.71 1.24
C GLY A 287 21.29 -7.23 1.20
N SER A 288 22.19 -7.85 0.42
CA SER A 288 22.28 -9.32 0.32
C SER A 288 22.70 -9.97 1.65
N GLN A 289 23.63 -9.36 2.38
CA GLN A 289 24.06 -9.84 3.70
C GLN A 289 22.91 -9.73 4.73
N ARG A 290 22.23 -8.59 4.80
CA ARG A 290 21.05 -8.38 5.66
C ARG A 290 19.94 -9.38 5.33
N TRP A 291 19.67 -9.59 4.04
CA TRP A 291 18.69 -10.57 3.58
C TRP A 291 19.06 -12.01 4.02
N ALA A 292 20.33 -12.42 3.82
CA ALA A 292 20.79 -13.76 4.20
C ALA A 292 20.72 -13.99 5.72
N GLU A 293 21.07 -12.98 6.52
CA GLU A 293 20.94 -13.03 7.97
C GLU A 293 19.47 -13.23 8.39
N LEU A 294 18.56 -12.50 7.76
CA LEU A 294 17.11 -12.62 7.98
C LEU A 294 16.58 -14.02 7.62
N GLN A 295 17.14 -14.65 6.58
CA GLN A 295 16.75 -15.99 6.13
C GLN A 295 17.49 -17.13 6.85
N GLY A 296 18.46 -16.80 7.71
CA GLY A 296 19.29 -17.81 8.38
C GLY A 296 20.28 -18.53 7.45
N ILE A 297 20.63 -17.90 6.31
CA ILE A 297 21.55 -18.43 5.29
C ILE A 297 22.98 -18.02 5.64
N SER A 298 23.94 -18.96 5.57
CA SER A 298 25.35 -18.68 5.81
C SER A 298 25.96 -17.81 4.70
N GLU A 299 27.00 -17.02 5.03
CA GLU A 299 27.70 -16.17 4.04
C GLU A 299 28.25 -16.99 2.86
N ALA A 300 28.77 -18.19 3.13
CA ALA A 300 29.27 -19.07 2.08
C ALA A 300 28.17 -19.52 1.10
N GLU A 301 26.98 -19.84 1.62
CA GLU A 301 25.83 -20.19 0.80
C GLU A 301 25.25 -18.98 0.08
N ARG A 302 25.19 -17.81 0.72
CA ARG A 302 24.78 -16.54 0.10
C ARG A 302 25.61 -16.24 -1.13
N VAL A 303 26.93 -16.22 -0.99
CA VAL A 303 27.87 -15.94 -2.11
C VAL A 303 27.72 -16.95 -3.24
N ALA A 304 27.52 -18.22 -2.90
CA ALA A 304 27.44 -19.30 -3.90
C ALA A 304 26.10 -19.31 -4.67
N LYS A 305 24.98 -19.02 -4.00
CA LYS A 305 23.62 -19.18 -4.58
C LYS A 305 22.90 -17.87 -4.81
N TYR A 306 23.19 -16.83 -4.01
CA TYR A 306 22.46 -15.55 -3.98
C TYR A 306 23.42 -14.35 -3.97
N PRO A 307 24.41 -14.29 -4.88
CA PRO A 307 25.32 -13.15 -4.92
C PRO A 307 24.56 -11.87 -5.22
N SER A 308 24.97 -10.76 -4.62
CA SER A 308 24.45 -9.45 -4.97
C SER A 308 24.82 -9.05 -6.40
N MET A 309 24.11 -8.08 -6.98
CA MET A 309 24.49 -7.53 -8.28
C MET A 309 25.88 -6.87 -8.25
N GLU A 310 26.22 -6.24 -7.12
CA GLU A 310 27.54 -5.68 -6.84
C GLU A 310 28.66 -6.71 -6.98
N GLU A 311 28.41 -7.97 -6.61
CA GLU A 311 29.36 -9.09 -6.73
C GLU A 311 29.30 -9.79 -8.08
N ALA A 312 28.08 -9.98 -8.64
CA ALA A 312 27.87 -10.73 -9.89
C ALA A 312 28.10 -9.91 -11.16
N MET A 313 27.80 -8.61 -11.13
CA MET A 313 27.89 -7.69 -12.26
C MET A 313 28.47 -6.34 -11.84
N PRO A 314 29.71 -6.26 -11.36
CA PRO A 314 30.27 -5.08 -10.67
C PRO A 314 30.31 -3.82 -11.57
N GLU A 315 30.60 -3.94 -12.85
CA GLU A 315 30.63 -2.80 -13.77
C GLU A 315 29.22 -2.21 -13.99
N ILE A 316 28.23 -3.07 -14.15
CA ILE A 316 26.82 -2.66 -14.29
C ILE A 316 26.31 -2.05 -12.98
N TYR A 317 26.64 -2.66 -11.84
CA TYR A 317 26.29 -2.11 -10.53
C TYR A 317 26.84 -0.70 -10.34
N LYS A 318 28.10 -0.47 -10.70
CA LYS A 318 28.73 0.84 -10.60
C LYS A 318 28.01 1.89 -11.47
N GLU A 319 27.69 1.54 -12.72
CA GLU A 319 26.90 2.41 -13.60
C GLU A 319 25.51 2.69 -13.03
N LEU A 320 24.86 1.67 -12.50
CA LEU A 320 23.53 1.77 -11.90
C LEU A 320 23.55 2.70 -10.67
N ASP A 321 24.56 2.57 -9.81
CA ASP A 321 24.73 3.40 -8.60
C ASP A 321 25.02 4.87 -8.95
N GLU A 322 25.85 5.13 -9.94
CA GLU A 322 26.10 6.49 -10.46
C GLU A 322 24.82 7.13 -11.02
N LEU A 323 24.04 6.37 -11.78
CA LEU A 323 22.81 6.85 -12.40
C LEU A 323 21.66 7.03 -11.41
N GLN A 324 21.50 6.16 -10.39
CA GLN A 324 20.51 6.35 -9.35
C GLN A 324 20.79 7.61 -8.52
N THR A 325 22.07 7.86 -8.19
CA THR A 325 22.50 9.08 -7.52
C THR A 325 22.19 10.32 -8.37
N LYS A 326 22.45 10.26 -9.67
CA LYS A 326 22.12 11.33 -10.60
C LYS A 326 20.63 11.63 -10.66
N LEU A 327 19.79 10.58 -10.67
CA LEU A 327 18.34 10.71 -10.68
C LEU A 327 17.81 11.30 -9.37
N GLU A 328 18.28 10.82 -8.22
CA GLU A 328 17.86 11.37 -6.91
C GLU A 328 18.24 12.87 -6.81
N ASN A 329 19.44 13.24 -7.21
CA ASN A 329 19.88 14.62 -7.23
C ASN A 329 19.10 15.50 -8.22
N HIS A 330 18.70 14.95 -9.37
CA HIS A 330 17.93 15.69 -10.37
C HIS A 330 16.48 15.96 -9.92
N TYR A 331 15.83 14.93 -9.36
CA TYR A 331 14.45 15.07 -8.87
C TYR A 331 14.35 15.62 -7.45
N HIS A 332 15.47 15.71 -6.74
CA HIS A 332 15.53 16.09 -5.32
C HIS A 332 14.59 15.27 -4.44
N ASP A 333 14.35 14.01 -4.80
CA ASP A 333 13.48 13.09 -4.09
C ASP A 333 13.92 11.64 -4.31
N MET A 334 13.62 10.77 -3.35
CA MET A 334 13.83 9.33 -3.45
C MET A 334 13.19 8.79 -4.74
N GLN A 335 13.96 8.00 -5.48
CA GLN A 335 13.55 7.41 -6.76
C GLN A 335 13.31 5.91 -6.62
N ASP A 336 12.25 5.45 -7.27
CA ASP A 336 11.89 4.07 -7.55
C ASP A 336 12.14 3.85 -9.05
N MET A 337 13.02 2.93 -9.39
CA MET A 337 13.56 2.76 -10.75
C MET A 337 13.43 1.31 -11.20
N GLU A 338 12.97 1.15 -12.44
CA GLU A 338 12.96 -0.14 -13.13
C GLU A 338 14.08 -0.15 -14.17
N PHE A 339 14.89 -1.19 -14.19
CA PHE A 339 16.00 -1.33 -15.11
C PHE A 339 16.08 -2.73 -15.73
N THR A 340 16.74 -2.81 -16.88
CA THR A 340 17.06 -4.07 -17.56
C THR A 340 18.50 -4.02 -18.02
N VAL A 341 19.21 -5.12 -17.85
CA VAL A 341 20.54 -5.34 -18.43
C VAL A 341 20.38 -6.31 -19.59
N GLN A 342 20.67 -5.86 -20.78
CA GLN A 342 20.71 -6.72 -21.98
C GLN A 342 22.15 -6.89 -22.44
N GLU A 343 22.68 -8.11 -22.37
CA GLU A 343 24.04 -8.41 -22.83
C GLU A 343 25.08 -7.43 -22.31
N CYS A 344 25.14 -7.28 -20.98
CA CYS A 344 26.01 -6.33 -20.28
C CYS A 344 25.77 -4.85 -20.58
N LYS A 345 24.62 -4.47 -21.10
CA LYS A 345 24.23 -3.07 -21.32
C LYS A 345 23.04 -2.68 -20.46
N LEU A 346 23.21 -1.65 -19.63
CA LEU A 346 22.17 -1.14 -18.75
C LEU A 346 21.18 -0.25 -19.48
N TRP A 347 19.89 -0.43 -19.14
CA TRP A 347 18.78 0.38 -19.63
C TRP A 347 17.80 0.69 -18.51
N PHE A 348 17.37 1.96 -18.40
CA PHE A 348 16.29 2.36 -17.50
C PHE A 348 14.95 2.33 -18.23
N LEU A 349 13.98 1.64 -17.66
CA LEU A 349 12.62 1.52 -18.22
C LEU A 349 11.66 2.52 -17.62
N GLN A 350 11.88 2.90 -16.36
CA GLN A 350 11.04 3.82 -15.63
C GLN A 350 11.79 4.41 -14.43
N THR A 351 11.49 5.66 -14.11
CA THR A 351 11.74 6.25 -12.79
C THR A 351 10.49 6.93 -12.30
N ARG A 352 10.31 6.94 -10.99
CA ARG A 352 9.22 7.66 -10.32
C ARG A 352 9.64 8.01 -8.89
N ASN A 353 8.98 9.00 -8.29
CA ASN A 353 9.13 9.23 -6.85
C ASN A 353 8.63 8.00 -6.10
N GLY A 354 9.47 7.45 -5.24
CA GLY A 354 9.20 6.20 -4.54
C GLY A 354 8.01 6.32 -3.59
N LYS A 355 7.08 5.39 -3.69
CA LYS A 355 6.06 5.18 -2.67
C LYS A 355 6.75 4.72 -1.39
N ARG A 356 6.37 5.30 -0.25
CA ARG A 356 7.04 5.10 1.04
C ARG A 356 6.06 5.14 2.19
N THR A 357 6.43 4.54 3.32
CA THR A 357 5.66 4.59 4.57
C THR A 357 5.69 6.00 5.16
N GLY A 358 4.83 6.30 6.12
CA GLY A 358 4.84 7.56 6.84
C GLY A 358 6.15 7.80 7.60
N ALA A 359 6.74 6.75 8.20
CA ALA A 359 8.03 6.82 8.86
C ALA A 359 9.17 7.16 7.89
N ALA A 360 9.22 6.47 6.75
CA ALA A 360 10.21 6.73 5.71
C ALA A 360 10.03 8.14 5.11
N MET A 361 8.79 8.59 4.91
CA MET A 361 8.48 9.93 4.41
C MET A 361 9.08 11.03 5.29
N VAL A 362 8.87 10.94 6.59
CA VAL A 362 9.40 11.92 7.56
C VAL A 362 10.93 11.86 7.59
N ARG A 363 11.52 10.66 7.69
CA ARG A 363 12.96 10.50 7.73
C ARG A 363 13.64 11.05 6.48
N ILE A 364 13.15 10.68 5.29
CA ILE A 364 13.70 11.14 4.00
C ILE A 364 13.58 12.66 3.89
N ALA A 365 12.44 13.26 4.24
CA ALA A 365 12.25 14.70 4.18
C ALA A 365 13.25 15.45 5.08
N MET A 366 13.45 14.98 6.32
CA MET A 366 14.37 15.60 7.27
C MET A 366 15.83 15.38 6.89
N GLU A 367 16.22 14.17 6.47
CA GLU A 367 17.58 13.89 6.00
C GLU A 367 17.94 14.70 4.75
N MET A 368 17.05 14.80 3.76
CA MET A 368 17.27 15.62 2.56
C MET A 368 17.36 17.12 2.89
N LEU A 369 16.61 17.60 3.88
CA LEU A 369 16.73 18.96 4.39
C LEU A 369 18.13 19.19 5.01
N HIS A 370 18.60 18.27 5.87
CA HIS A 370 19.94 18.35 6.49
C HIS A 370 21.06 18.25 5.46
N GLN A 371 20.87 17.49 4.39
CA GLN A 371 21.81 17.40 3.26
C GLN A 371 21.79 18.66 2.36
N GLY A 372 20.88 19.59 2.58
CA GLY A 372 20.72 20.79 1.76
C GLY A 372 20.15 20.53 0.36
N MET A 373 19.56 19.34 0.11
CA MET A 373 18.93 19.00 -1.16
C MET A 373 17.58 19.70 -1.36
N ILE A 374 16.87 19.96 -0.28
CA ILE A 374 15.57 20.63 -0.25
C ILE A 374 15.54 21.69 0.84
N ASP A 375 14.62 22.65 0.71
CA ASP A 375 14.37 23.66 1.74
C ASP A 375 13.29 23.20 2.76
N GLU A 376 13.14 23.93 3.85
CA GLU A 376 12.19 23.63 4.92
C GLU A 376 10.74 23.55 4.43
N LYS A 377 10.34 24.43 3.51
CA LYS A 377 8.98 24.45 2.95
C LYS A 377 8.72 23.22 2.09
N THR A 378 9.70 22.83 1.30
CA THR A 378 9.62 21.61 0.47
C THR A 378 9.56 20.37 1.37
N ALA A 379 10.36 20.31 2.45
CA ALA A 379 10.29 19.21 3.41
C ALA A 379 8.89 19.07 4.03
N LEU A 380 8.29 20.18 4.48
CA LEU A 380 6.92 20.22 5.00
C LEU A 380 5.88 19.78 3.96
N MET A 381 5.97 20.30 2.75
CA MET A 381 5.02 19.98 1.67
C MET A 381 5.07 18.53 1.19
N ARG A 382 6.19 17.84 1.43
CA ARG A 382 6.34 16.41 1.11
C ARG A 382 5.77 15.49 2.18
N CYS A 383 5.58 15.99 3.39
CA CYS A 383 4.98 15.22 4.48
C CYS A 383 3.45 15.31 4.39
N GLU A 384 2.83 14.30 3.80
CA GLU A 384 1.38 14.18 3.69
C GLU A 384 0.75 13.95 5.07
N PRO A 385 -0.14 14.85 5.59
CA PRO A 385 -0.68 14.73 6.94
C PRO A 385 -1.36 13.39 7.23
N ASN A 386 -2.09 12.84 6.24
CA ASN A 386 -2.79 11.56 6.40
C ASN A 386 -1.84 10.38 6.65
N LYS A 387 -0.61 10.45 6.15
CA LYS A 387 0.40 9.42 6.40
C LYS A 387 1.11 9.56 7.75
N LEU A 388 1.00 10.72 8.40
CA LEU A 388 1.54 10.88 9.76
C LEU A 388 0.77 10.02 10.77
N ASP A 389 -0.50 9.72 10.50
CA ASP A 389 -1.29 8.81 11.33
C ASP A 389 -0.68 7.40 11.39
N GLU A 390 0.06 6.98 10.34
CA GLU A 390 0.77 5.70 10.32
C GLU A 390 1.85 5.61 11.42
N LEU A 391 2.41 6.73 11.85
CA LEU A 391 3.40 6.81 12.92
C LEU A 391 2.79 6.60 14.30
N LEU A 392 1.47 6.67 14.38
CA LEU A 392 0.68 6.43 15.58
C LEU A 392 0.20 4.98 15.67
N HIS A 393 0.58 4.13 14.69
CA HIS A 393 0.15 2.72 14.65
C HIS A 393 0.76 1.89 15.77
N PRO A 394 0.01 0.89 16.23
CA PRO A 394 0.39 0.12 17.41
C PRO A 394 1.63 -0.75 17.17
N VAL A 395 2.43 -0.92 18.20
CA VAL A 395 3.45 -1.96 18.35
C VAL A 395 2.91 -3.04 19.26
N PHE A 396 3.45 -4.26 19.17
CA PHE A 396 3.05 -5.31 20.11
C PHE A 396 3.43 -4.99 21.56
N ASP A 397 2.58 -5.43 22.50
CA ASP A 397 2.93 -5.46 23.90
C ASP A 397 4.18 -6.32 24.11
N LYS A 398 5.19 -5.78 24.84
CA LYS A 398 6.49 -6.44 24.99
C LYS A 398 6.42 -7.74 25.81
N GLU A 399 5.56 -7.79 26.82
CA GLU A 399 5.45 -8.95 27.69
C GLU A 399 4.75 -10.10 26.96
N GLU A 400 3.64 -9.80 26.28
CA GLU A 400 2.89 -10.79 25.50
C GLU A 400 3.71 -11.26 24.28
N LEU A 401 4.43 -10.37 23.63
CA LEU A 401 5.33 -10.72 22.52
C LEU A 401 6.43 -11.68 22.96
N SER A 402 6.99 -11.52 24.16
CA SER A 402 8.05 -12.41 24.69
C SER A 402 7.57 -13.84 24.92
N ARG A 403 6.27 -14.05 25.10
CA ARG A 403 5.62 -15.36 25.32
C ARG A 403 5.05 -15.95 24.03
N ALA A 404 5.00 -15.16 22.97
CA ALA A 404 4.36 -15.55 21.72
C ALA A 404 5.17 -16.60 20.97
N ARG A 405 4.46 -17.58 20.39
CA ARG A 405 5.08 -18.60 19.55
C ARG A 405 5.32 -18.03 18.15
N VAL A 406 6.57 -17.96 17.75
CA VAL A 406 6.96 -17.67 16.36
C VAL A 406 6.58 -18.85 15.47
N LEU A 407 5.84 -18.60 14.40
CA LEU A 407 5.49 -19.61 13.39
C LEU A 407 6.48 -19.60 12.25
N THR A 408 6.82 -18.43 11.74
CA THR A 408 7.76 -18.28 10.63
C THR A 408 8.26 -16.83 10.54
N ARG A 409 9.15 -16.61 9.57
CA ARG A 409 9.66 -15.27 9.25
C ARG A 409 9.62 -15.06 7.75
N GLY A 410 9.11 -13.88 7.33
CA GLY A 410 9.14 -13.39 5.97
C GLY A 410 9.95 -12.11 5.86
N LEU A 411 9.83 -11.44 4.73
CA LEU A 411 10.45 -10.12 4.51
C LEU A 411 9.64 -9.02 5.19
N PRO A 412 10.30 -8.08 5.90
CA PRO A 412 9.67 -6.93 6.54
C PRO A 412 9.25 -5.89 5.48
N ALA A 413 8.16 -6.16 4.79
CA ALA A 413 7.76 -5.40 3.61
C ALA A 413 7.15 -4.03 3.92
N SER A 414 6.41 -3.90 5.02
CA SER A 414 5.89 -2.63 5.52
C SER A 414 5.80 -2.68 7.04
N PRO A 415 6.39 -1.70 7.76
CA PRO A 415 6.52 -1.76 9.21
C PRO A 415 5.17 -1.68 9.95
N GLY A 416 5.22 -2.00 11.25
CA GLY A 416 4.08 -2.02 12.15
C GLY A 416 3.77 -3.41 12.67
N ALA A 417 2.85 -3.47 13.64
CA ALA A 417 2.32 -4.70 14.18
C ALA A 417 0.84 -4.83 13.85
N ALA A 418 0.43 -5.98 13.37
CA ALA A 418 -0.97 -6.26 13.08
C ALA A 418 -1.38 -7.61 13.69
N CYS A 419 -2.59 -7.62 14.25
CA CYS A 419 -3.22 -8.80 14.78
C CYS A 419 -4.67 -8.86 14.33
N GLY A 420 -5.12 -10.01 13.88
CA GLY A 420 -6.49 -10.19 13.44
C GLY A 420 -6.81 -11.64 13.09
N ARG A 421 -8.05 -11.86 12.70
CA ARG A 421 -8.53 -13.15 12.23
C ARG A 421 -8.08 -13.39 10.79
N ILE A 422 -7.62 -14.59 10.50
CA ILE A 422 -7.19 -14.99 9.15
C ILE A 422 -8.38 -14.95 8.21
N VAL A 423 -8.20 -14.28 7.07
CA VAL A 423 -9.07 -14.35 5.89
C VAL A 423 -8.23 -14.55 4.63
N PHE A 424 -8.76 -15.30 3.67
CA PHE A 424 -8.01 -15.69 2.47
C PHE A 424 -8.42 -14.93 1.22
N PHE A 425 -9.58 -14.28 1.22
CA PHE A 425 -10.11 -13.54 0.08
C PHE A 425 -10.34 -12.07 0.41
N ALA A 426 -10.13 -11.22 -0.57
CA ALA A 426 -10.25 -9.77 -0.41
C ALA A 426 -11.68 -9.34 -0.06
N GLU A 427 -12.66 -9.99 -0.67
CA GLU A 427 -14.08 -9.75 -0.40
C GLU A 427 -14.46 -10.11 1.04
N ASP A 428 -13.96 -11.27 1.54
CA ASP A 428 -14.20 -11.72 2.92
C ASP A 428 -13.55 -10.74 3.92
N ALA A 429 -12.35 -10.22 3.60
CA ALA A 429 -11.68 -9.21 4.43
C ALA A 429 -12.52 -7.94 4.57
N ALA A 430 -13.08 -7.44 3.47
CA ALA A 430 -13.94 -6.27 3.46
C ALA A 430 -15.26 -6.51 4.23
N GLU A 431 -15.89 -7.67 4.05
CA GLU A 431 -17.12 -8.05 4.76
C GLU A 431 -16.90 -8.19 6.27
N TRP A 432 -15.87 -8.92 6.69
CA TRP A 432 -15.56 -9.12 8.10
C TRP A 432 -15.19 -7.83 8.81
N HIS A 433 -14.46 -6.94 8.13
CA HIS A 433 -14.14 -5.62 8.65
C HIS A 433 -15.41 -4.78 8.85
N THR A 434 -16.34 -4.80 7.90
CA THR A 434 -17.65 -4.11 8.01
C THR A 434 -18.46 -4.64 9.20
N ASN A 435 -18.33 -5.93 9.52
CA ASN A 435 -18.96 -6.57 10.67
C ASN A 435 -18.20 -6.34 12.00
N GLY A 436 -17.18 -5.47 12.01
CA GLY A 436 -16.42 -5.07 13.19
C GLY A 436 -15.31 -6.05 13.61
N HIS A 437 -14.92 -6.99 12.75
CA HIS A 437 -13.80 -7.90 13.01
C HIS A 437 -12.49 -7.31 12.52
N ARG A 438 -11.42 -7.47 13.30
CA ARG A 438 -10.06 -7.22 12.87
C ARG A 438 -9.58 -8.43 12.09
N VAL A 439 -9.07 -8.22 10.87
CA VAL A 439 -8.67 -9.30 9.97
C VAL A 439 -7.24 -9.13 9.45
N VAL A 440 -6.56 -10.23 9.20
CA VAL A 440 -5.28 -10.31 8.49
C VAL A 440 -5.51 -11.07 7.20
N LEU A 441 -5.21 -10.42 6.08
CA LEU A 441 -5.35 -11.03 4.75
C LEU A 441 -4.13 -11.91 4.47
N VAL A 442 -4.37 -13.22 4.32
CA VAL A 442 -3.33 -14.23 4.07
C VAL A 442 -3.49 -14.77 2.66
N ARG A 443 -2.47 -14.56 1.82
CA ARG A 443 -2.50 -14.93 0.40
C ARG A 443 -1.21 -15.67 0.01
N ILE A 444 -1.25 -16.43 -1.08
CA ILE A 444 -0.02 -16.92 -1.72
C ILE A 444 0.74 -15.69 -2.25
N GLU A 445 0.06 -14.84 -2.99
CA GLU A 445 0.50 -13.53 -3.46
C GLU A 445 -0.72 -12.62 -3.64
N THR A 446 -0.56 -11.31 -3.62
CA THR A 446 -1.65 -10.37 -3.88
C THR A 446 -1.59 -9.86 -5.32
N SER A 447 -2.78 -9.60 -5.87
CA SER A 447 -2.98 -8.96 -7.16
C SER A 447 -3.65 -7.59 -7.00
N PRO A 448 -3.69 -6.77 -8.05
CA PRO A 448 -4.42 -5.50 -8.02
C PRO A 448 -5.92 -5.62 -7.69
N GLU A 449 -6.50 -6.80 -7.86
CA GLU A 449 -7.89 -7.10 -7.54
C GLU A 449 -8.12 -7.22 -6.02
N ASP A 450 -7.07 -7.51 -5.25
CA ASP A 450 -7.13 -7.63 -3.78
C ASP A 450 -7.13 -6.27 -3.04
N LEU A 451 -7.08 -5.15 -3.76
CA LEU A 451 -6.88 -3.81 -3.19
C LEU A 451 -7.89 -3.46 -2.07
N ALA A 452 -9.17 -3.76 -2.28
CA ALA A 452 -10.23 -3.48 -1.31
C ALA A 452 -10.04 -4.30 -0.02
N GLY A 453 -9.66 -5.57 -0.14
CA GLY A 453 -9.36 -6.44 1.00
C GLY A 453 -8.09 -6.03 1.74
N MET A 454 -7.06 -5.61 1.01
CA MET A 454 -5.83 -5.08 1.60
C MET A 454 -6.08 -3.81 2.42
N GLN A 455 -6.98 -2.96 1.97
CA GLN A 455 -7.37 -1.75 2.70
C GLN A 455 -8.17 -2.07 3.96
N ALA A 456 -9.08 -3.03 3.90
CA ALA A 456 -9.91 -3.45 5.04
C ALA A 456 -9.11 -4.21 6.11
N ALA A 457 -8.05 -4.93 5.72
CA ALA A 457 -7.22 -5.72 6.63
C ALA A 457 -6.35 -4.85 7.54
N GLU A 458 -6.08 -5.33 8.77
CA GLU A 458 -5.09 -4.75 9.69
C GLU A 458 -3.67 -4.98 9.18
N GLY A 459 -3.45 -6.11 8.51
CA GLY A 459 -2.16 -6.46 7.93
C GLY A 459 -2.27 -7.48 6.81
N ILE A 460 -1.20 -7.59 6.02
CA ILE A 460 -1.11 -8.47 4.85
C ILE A 460 0.05 -9.45 5.04
N LEU A 461 -0.21 -10.73 4.82
CA LEU A 461 0.77 -11.80 4.89
C LEU A 461 0.76 -12.57 3.58
N THR A 462 1.91 -12.67 2.90
CA THR A 462 2.03 -13.45 1.66
C THR A 462 3.11 -14.51 1.73
N ALA A 463 2.82 -15.68 1.12
CA ALA A 463 3.78 -16.78 1.00
C ALA A 463 4.91 -16.45 0.01
N ARG A 464 4.58 -15.70 -1.06
CA ARG A 464 5.49 -15.30 -2.12
C ARG A 464 5.60 -13.78 -2.22
N GLY A 465 6.62 -13.32 -2.92
CA GLY A 465 6.86 -11.92 -3.22
C GLY A 465 8.03 -11.32 -2.45
N GLY A 466 8.80 -10.48 -3.13
CA GLY A 466 9.91 -9.70 -2.57
C GLY A 466 9.46 -8.35 -2.02
N MET A 467 10.43 -7.51 -1.66
CA MET A 467 10.22 -6.13 -1.19
C MET A 467 9.61 -5.21 -2.27
N THR A 468 9.64 -5.63 -3.53
CA THR A 468 9.11 -4.93 -4.69
C THR A 468 7.81 -5.54 -5.23
N SER A 469 7.31 -6.61 -4.59
CA SER A 469 6.06 -7.26 -4.96
C SER A 469 4.85 -6.33 -4.81
N HIS A 470 3.75 -6.67 -5.47
CA HIS A 470 2.50 -5.91 -5.36
C HIS A 470 2.06 -5.74 -3.89
N ALA A 471 2.07 -6.82 -3.09
CA ALA A 471 1.76 -6.76 -1.67
C ALA A 471 2.60 -5.73 -0.92
N ALA A 472 3.93 -5.77 -1.11
CA ALA A 472 4.86 -4.88 -0.44
C ALA A 472 4.68 -3.40 -0.83
N VAL A 473 4.55 -3.13 -2.14
CA VAL A 473 4.43 -1.75 -2.66
C VAL A 473 3.10 -1.13 -2.25
N VAL A 474 2.01 -1.86 -2.40
CA VAL A 474 0.66 -1.36 -2.08
C VAL A 474 0.48 -1.20 -0.58
N ALA A 475 0.91 -2.20 0.25
CA ALA A 475 0.83 -2.09 1.69
C ALA A 475 1.58 -0.88 2.23
N ARG A 476 2.81 -0.62 1.73
CA ARG A 476 3.56 0.61 2.07
C ARG A 476 2.81 1.88 1.68
N GLY A 477 2.22 1.89 0.48
CA GLY A 477 1.41 3.03 0.03
C GLY A 477 0.19 3.29 0.89
N MET A 478 -0.37 2.25 1.53
CA MET A 478 -1.52 2.32 2.43
C MET A 478 -1.14 2.47 3.91
N GLY A 479 0.14 2.39 4.28
CA GLY A 479 0.59 2.35 5.68
C GLY A 479 0.17 1.11 6.46
N LYS A 480 -0.13 0.02 5.77
CA LYS A 480 -0.54 -1.25 6.37
C LYS A 480 0.65 -2.13 6.67
N CYS A 481 0.64 -2.78 7.82
CA CYS A 481 1.63 -3.80 8.17
C CYS A 481 1.67 -4.91 7.10
N CYS A 482 2.86 -5.25 6.61
CA CYS A 482 3.00 -6.31 5.61
C CYS A 482 4.24 -7.17 5.86
N VAL A 483 4.03 -8.47 5.86
CA VAL A 483 5.08 -9.48 5.78
C VAL A 483 4.91 -10.24 4.48
N SER A 484 5.91 -10.17 3.59
CA SER A 484 5.85 -10.85 2.30
C SER A 484 6.95 -11.90 2.16
N GLY A 485 6.78 -12.81 1.19
CA GLY A 485 7.79 -13.84 0.92
C GLY A 485 8.03 -14.81 2.07
N ALA A 486 7.03 -15.08 2.90
CA ALA A 486 7.12 -16.06 3.97
C ALA A 486 6.97 -17.50 3.39
N GLY A 487 8.02 -18.02 2.79
CA GLY A 487 8.00 -19.25 1.99
C GLY A 487 7.60 -20.54 2.74
N ALA A 488 7.58 -20.52 4.08
CA ALA A 488 7.08 -21.63 4.91
C ALA A 488 5.54 -21.68 4.97
N ILE A 489 4.84 -20.71 4.40
CA ILE A 489 3.38 -20.62 4.40
C ILE A 489 2.84 -21.40 3.20
N ASN A 490 1.97 -22.35 3.47
CA ASN A 490 1.22 -23.09 2.46
C ASN A 490 -0.28 -22.82 2.60
N VAL A 491 -0.83 -22.05 1.66
CA VAL A 491 -2.24 -21.65 1.67
C VAL A 491 -3.06 -22.59 0.81
N ASP A 492 -4.09 -23.18 1.38
CA ASP A 492 -5.11 -23.95 0.66
C ASP A 492 -6.43 -23.18 0.65
N TYR A 493 -6.76 -22.56 -0.47
CA TYR A 493 -7.98 -21.79 -0.65
C TYR A 493 -9.25 -22.64 -0.63
N LYS A 494 -9.16 -23.94 -1.01
CA LYS A 494 -10.34 -24.83 -1.05
C LYS A 494 -10.79 -25.23 0.34
N THR A 495 -9.83 -25.54 1.21
CA THR A 495 -10.11 -25.92 2.60
C THR A 495 -10.15 -24.69 3.53
N ARG A 496 -9.80 -23.51 3.02
CA ARG A 496 -9.66 -22.26 3.79
C ARG A 496 -8.76 -22.46 5.01
N THR A 497 -7.57 -23.01 4.75
CA THR A 497 -6.56 -23.27 5.77
C THR A 497 -5.20 -22.76 5.31
N VAL A 498 -4.35 -22.49 6.28
CA VAL A 498 -2.94 -22.18 6.06
C VAL A 498 -2.10 -23.09 6.96
N GLU A 499 -1.12 -23.75 6.37
CA GLU A 499 -0.11 -24.50 7.10
C GLU A 499 1.17 -23.67 7.17
N ILE A 500 1.70 -23.51 8.38
CA ILE A 500 2.92 -22.74 8.63
C ILE A 500 3.81 -23.60 9.54
N ASP A 501 4.89 -24.13 8.99
CA ASP A 501 5.87 -24.95 9.70
C ASP A 501 5.22 -26.09 10.54
N GLY A 502 4.28 -26.81 9.90
CA GLY A 502 3.54 -27.91 10.52
C GLY A 502 2.38 -27.51 11.43
N VAL A 503 2.08 -26.22 11.57
CA VAL A 503 0.91 -25.71 12.29
C VAL A 503 -0.18 -25.35 11.29
N VAL A 504 -1.35 -25.97 11.41
CA VAL A 504 -2.50 -25.69 10.55
C VAL A 504 -3.44 -24.71 11.26
N LEU A 505 -3.67 -23.56 10.62
CA LEU A 505 -4.62 -22.53 11.06
C LEU A 505 -5.76 -22.45 10.04
N LYS A 506 -6.97 -22.18 10.53
CA LYS A 506 -8.18 -22.06 9.73
C LYS A 506 -8.59 -20.59 9.58
N GLU A 507 -9.43 -20.34 8.59
CA GLU A 507 -10.10 -19.05 8.49
C GLU A 507 -10.83 -18.70 9.81
N GLY A 508 -10.63 -17.48 10.30
CA GLY A 508 -11.16 -17.00 11.56
C GLY A 508 -10.26 -17.22 12.79
N ASP A 509 -9.21 -18.05 12.70
CA ASP A 509 -8.19 -18.15 13.75
C ASP A 509 -7.37 -16.86 13.83
N TYR A 510 -6.86 -16.52 15.01
CA TYR A 510 -6.03 -15.33 15.18
C TYR A 510 -4.59 -15.57 14.76
N ILE A 511 -4.04 -14.60 14.06
CA ILE A 511 -2.64 -14.52 13.68
C ILE A 511 -2.12 -13.10 13.93
N SER A 512 -0.86 -12.99 14.33
CA SER A 512 -0.19 -11.72 14.56
C SER A 512 1.06 -11.62 13.69
N ILE A 513 1.25 -10.49 13.02
CA ILE A 513 2.38 -10.26 12.13
C ILE A 513 3.13 -8.98 12.49
N ASN A 514 4.45 -9.02 12.41
CA ASN A 514 5.31 -7.88 12.65
C ASN A 514 6.03 -7.48 11.35
N GLY A 515 5.52 -6.46 10.70
CA GLY A 515 6.08 -5.97 9.44
C GLY A 515 7.43 -5.25 9.59
N THR A 516 7.84 -4.89 10.82
CA THR A 516 9.13 -4.25 11.08
C THR A 516 10.30 -5.26 11.03
N ASN A 517 10.07 -6.50 11.47
CA ASN A 517 11.10 -7.54 11.52
C ASN A 517 10.76 -8.83 10.76
N GLY A 518 9.56 -8.91 10.16
CA GLY A 518 9.11 -10.02 9.35
C GLY A 518 8.58 -11.24 10.12
N TYR A 519 8.49 -11.21 11.44
CA TYR A 519 8.00 -12.34 12.22
C TYR A 519 6.50 -12.52 12.13
N VAL A 520 6.08 -13.80 12.08
CA VAL A 520 4.69 -14.25 12.12
C VAL A 520 4.47 -15.08 13.37
N TYR A 521 3.46 -14.75 14.15
CA TYR A 521 3.16 -15.37 15.43
C TYR A 521 1.79 -16.04 15.45
N ALA A 522 1.67 -17.13 16.20
CA ALA A 522 0.38 -17.75 16.47
C ALA A 522 -0.42 -16.95 17.49
N GLY A 523 -1.73 -16.84 17.26
CA GLY A 523 -2.68 -16.26 18.22
C GLY A 523 -2.74 -14.75 18.21
N GLU A 524 -3.48 -14.22 19.18
CA GLU A 524 -3.73 -12.80 19.38
C GLU A 524 -2.68 -12.19 20.31
N ILE A 525 -1.90 -11.24 19.81
CA ILE A 525 -0.95 -10.45 20.59
C ILE A 525 -1.48 -9.02 20.66
N PRO A 526 -1.73 -8.48 21.88
CA PRO A 526 -2.16 -7.11 22.05
C PRO A 526 -1.17 -6.11 21.47
N THR A 527 -1.69 -5.03 20.91
CA THR A 527 -0.90 -3.95 20.32
C THR A 527 -0.99 -2.67 21.16
N GLN A 528 0.10 -1.90 21.22
CA GLN A 528 0.17 -0.61 21.91
C GLN A 528 0.51 0.51 20.92
N PRO A 529 0.10 1.77 21.16
CA PRO A 529 0.45 2.90 20.33
C PRO A 529 1.96 3.08 20.19
N ALA A 530 2.42 3.51 19.01
CA ALA A 530 3.83 3.80 18.74
C ALA A 530 4.30 5.03 19.53
N LYS A 531 5.61 5.06 19.90
CA LYS A 531 6.25 6.24 20.49
C LYS A 531 6.82 7.12 19.38
N LEU A 532 6.46 8.40 19.38
CA LEU A 532 7.02 9.41 18.48
C LEU A 532 8.42 9.81 18.94
N SER A 533 9.41 9.82 18.03
CA SER A 533 10.80 10.18 18.36
C SER A 533 11.59 10.70 17.14
N GLY A 534 12.73 11.37 17.41
CA GLY A 534 13.70 11.74 16.37
C GLY A 534 13.16 12.68 15.29
N ASN A 535 13.23 12.26 14.04
CA ASN A 535 12.84 13.06 12.86
C ASN A 535 11.40 13.57 12.91
N PHE A 536 10.50 12.87 13.58
CA PHE A 536 9.12 13.33 13.76
C PHE A 536 9.06 14.56 14.69
N ALA A 537 9.85 14.58 15.76
CA ALA A 537 9.90 15.74 16.66
C ALA A 537 10.45 16.97 15.93
N GLU A 538 11.52 16.82 15.13
CA GLU A 538 12.05 17.89 14.29
C GLU A 538 11.03 18.39 13.26
N LEU A 539 10.27 17.48 12.62
CA LEU A 539 9.20 17.85 11.72
C LEU A 539 8.12 18.67 12.44
N MET A 540 7.75 18.30 13.67
CA MET A 540 6.77 19.05 14.46
C MET A 540 7.28 20.43 14.85
N GLU A 541 8.56 20.58 15.21
CA GLU A 541 9.18 21.89 15.44
C GLU A 541 9.13 22.77 14.19
N LEU A 542 9.39 22.16 13.03
CA LEU A 542 9.29 22.83 11.74
C LEU A 542 7.85 23.25 11.42
N CYS A 543 6.86 22.37 11.71
CA CYS A 543 5.44 22.70 11.61
C CYS A 543 5.08 23.89 12.49
N ASP A 544 5.52 23.92 13.74
CA ASP A 544 5.25 25.02 14.68
C ASP A 544 5.87 26.34 14.23
N LYS A 545 7.03 26.31 13.59
CA LYS A 545 7.70 27.48 13.01
C LYS A 545 6.86 28.15 11.93
N TYR A 546 6.18 27.37 11.08
CA TYR A 546 5.38 27.88 9.97
C TYR A 546 3.88 27.95 10.27
N ALA A 547 3.40 27.35 11.37
CA ALA A 547 2.01 27.33 11.74
C ALA A 547 1.49 28.71 12.12
N ARG A 548 0.45 29.16 11.44
CA ARG A 548 -0.27 30.41 11.77
C ARG A 548 -1.28 30.19 12.89
N LEU A 549 -1.98 29.07 12.88
CA LEU A 549 -2.98 28.69 13.87
C LEU A 549 -2.34 27.84 14.97
N LYS A 550 -2.89 27.95 16.18
CA LYS A 550 -2.49 27.16 17.34
C LYS A 550 -3.46 26.03 17.57
N VAL A 551 -2.95 24.83 17.84
CA VAL A 551 -3.77 23.64 18.09
C VAL A 551 -4.04 23.52 19.59
N ARG A 552 -5.32 23.57 19.99
CA ARG A 552 -5.79 23.27 21.34
C ARG A 552 -6.60 21.98 21.31
N THR A 553 -6.43 21.17 22.33
CA THR A 553 -7.07 19.85 22.42
C THR A 553 -8.27 19.87 23.33
N ASN A 554 -9.10 18.82 23.25
CA ASN A 554 -10.07 18.49 24.29
C ASN A 554 -9.38 17.62 25.34
N ALA A 555 -9.43 18.02 26.62
CA ALA A 555 -8.90 17.25 27.73
C ALA A 555 -9.72 17.52 28.99
N ASP A 556 -10.26 16.46 29.57
CA ASP A 556 -11.24 16.53 30.67
C ASP A 556 -10.67 16.02 32.00
N THR A 557 -9.53 15.31 31.97
CA THR A 557 -8.84 14.75 33.12
C THR A 557 -7.38 15.19 33.17
N PRO A 558 -6.71 15.14 34.35
CA PRO A 558 -5.28 15.41 34.45
C PRO A 558 -4.42 14.55 33.50
N ARG A 559 -4.76 13.28 33.34
CA ARG A 559 -4.08 12.36 32.42
C ARG A 559 -4.22 12.80 30.97
N ASN A 560 -5.45 13.13 30.54
CA ASN A 560 -5.66 13.63 29.17
C ASN A 560 -4.87 14.91 28.90
N ALA A 561 -4.78 15.79 29.91
CA ALA A 561 -3.97 17.02 29.81
C ALA A 561 -2.48 16.73 29.65
N GLN A 562 -1.93 15.75 30.38
CA GLN A 562 -0.55 15.30 30.27
C GLN A 562 -0.26 14.72 28.88
N ASP A 563 -1.12 13.82 28.42
CA ASP A 563 -0.98 13.19 27.10
C ASP A 563 -1.04 14.26 25.99
N ALA A 564 -1.99 15.18 26.07
CA ALA A 564 -2.16 16.28 25.12
C ALA A 564 -0.94 17.20 25.07
N ARG A 565 -0.37 17.56 26.24
CA ARG A 565 0.85 18.36 26.30
C ARG A 565 2.05 17.59 25.73
N GLY A 566 2.13 16.29 26.00
CA GLY A 566 3.13 15.39 25.43
C GLY A 566 3.09 15.32 23.90
N PHE A 567 1.91 15.42 23.31
CA PHE A 567 1.69 15.51 21.86
C PHE A 567 1.88 16.93 21.27
N GLY A 568 2.24 17.92 22.09
CA GLY A 568 2.53 19.27 21.61
C GLY A 568 1.32 20.20 21.53
N ALA A 569 0.20 19.88 22.17
CA ALA A 569 -0.92 20.81 22.26
C ALA A 569 -0.53 22.09 23.02
N VAL A 570 -0.91 23.25 22.47
CA VAL A 570 -0.58 24.56 23.03
C VAL A 570 -1.69 25.12 23.93
N GLY A 571 -2.57 24.27 24.42
CA GLY A 571 -3.63 24.61 25.36
C GLY A 571 -4.78 23.61 25.31
N ILE A 572 -5.70 23.76 26.23
CA ILE A 572 -6.99 23.03 26.22
C ILE A 572 -8.04 23.94 25.62
N GLY A 573 -8.64 23.50 24.51
CA GLY A 573 -9.73 24.21 23.83
C GLY A 573 -11.11 23.92 24.44
N LEU A 574 -11.26 22.74 25.06
CA LEU A 574 -12.47 22.35 25.75
C LEU A 574 -12.14 21.36 26.88
N CYS A 575 -12.41 21.77 28.12
CA CYS A 575 -12.45 20.89 29.27
C CYS A 575 -13.94 20.78 29.73
N ARG A 576 -14.49 19.58 29.60
CA ARG A 576 -15.90 19.29 29.93
C ARG A 576 -15.97 18.84 31.37
N THR A 577 -16.51 19.68 32.21
CA THR A 577 -16.56 19.42 33.67
C THR A 577 -17.43 18.23 34.06
N GLU A 578 -18.42 17.90 33.22
CA GLU A 578 -19.27 16.72 33.42
C GLU A 578 -18.48 15.40 33.38
N HIS A 579 -17.43 15.31 32.60
CA HIS A 579 -16.60 14.10 32.51
C HIS A 579 -15.74 13.85 33.75
N MET A 580 -15.57 14.84 34.62
CA MET A 580 -14.86 14.70 35.88
C MET A 580 -15.64 13.86 36.88
N PHE A 581 -16.93 13.61 36.63
CA PHE A 581 -17.85 12.99 37.61
C PHE A 581 -18.27 11.56 37.23
N PHE A 582 -17.73 10.95 36.18
CA PHE A 582 -18.11 9.60 35.77
C PHE A 582 -17.42 8.47 36.56
N ASP A 583 -16.48 8.76 37.46
CA ASP A 583 -15.92 7.76 38.37
C ASP A 583 -16.96 7.30 39.38
N ASP A 584 -16.92 6.01 39.78
CA ASP A 584 -17.93 5.36 40.60
C ASP A 584 -18.28 6.11 41.90
N GLU A 585 -17.29 6.65 42.60
CA GLU A 585 -17.53 7.41 43.85
C GLU A 585 -18.11 8.81 43.58
N LYS A 586 -17.67 9.47 42.52
CA LYS A 586 -18.08 10.83 42.16
C LYS A 586 -19.49 10.86 41.58
N ILE A 587 -19.85 9.84 40.77
CA ILE A 587 -21.17 9.78 40.13
C ILE A 587 -22.31 9.68 41.14
N VAL A 588 -22.11 9.00 42.26
CA VAL A 588 -23.11 8.90 43.31
C VAL A 588 -23.43 10.29 43.91
N ALA A 589 -22.41 11.07 44.25
CA ALA A 589 -22.58 12.41 44.79
C ALA A 589 -23.20 13.36 43.72
N MET A 590 -22.88 13.20 42.45
CA MET A 590 -23.49 13.95 41.34
C MET A 590 -25.00 13.64 41.24
N ARG A 591 -25.37 12.38 41.31
CA ARG A 591 -26.76 11.92 41.32
C ARG A 591 -27.52 12.40 42.53
N GLU A 592 -26.91 12.37 43.72
CA GLU A 592 -27.50 12.94 44.95
C GLU A 592 -27.82 14.44 44.75
N MET A 593 -26.93 15.20 44.17
CA MET A 593 -27.12 16.62 43.87
C MET A 593 -28.31 16.86 42.96
N ILE A 594 -28.41 16.06 41.85
CA ILE A 594 -29.51 16.18 40.88
C ILE A 594 -30.87 15.78 41.44
N LEU A 595 -30.89 14.70 42.23
CA LEU A 595 -32.11 14.12 42.81
C LEU A 595 -32.55 14.78 44.10
N ALA A 596 -31.75 15.70 44.65
CA ALA A 596 -32.06 16.40 45.90
C ALA A 596 -33.40 17.15 45.84
N LYS A 597 -34.12 17.11 46.97
CA LYS A 597 -35.45 17.70 47.09
C LYS A 597 -35.43 19.22 47.20
N ASP A 598 -34.41 19.76 47.83
CA ASP A 598 -34.28 21.18 48.14
C ASP A 598 -32.82 21.67 48.02
N VAL A 599 -32.64 22.97 48.20
CA VAL A 599 -31.33 23.64 48.13
C VAL A 599 -30.35 23.12 49.17
N GLU A 600 -30.83 22.77 50.39
CA GLU A 600 -29.96 22.29 51.45
C GLU A 600 -29.40 20.90 51.13
N GLY A 601 -30.24 20.00 50.63
CA GLY A 601 -29.82 18.67 50.18
C GLY A 601 -28.83 18.76 49.02
N ARG A 602 -29.09 19.69 48.09
CA ARG A 602 -28.17 19.93 46.94
C ARG A 602 -26.81 20.44 47.40
N LYS A 603 -26.77 21.40 48.34
CA LYS A 603 -25.52 21.91 48.92
C LYS A 603 -24.70 20.83 49.59
N LYS A 604 -25.36 19.93 50.37
CA LYS A 604 -24.66 18.78 50.98
C LYS A 604 -23.99 17.86 49.96
N ALA A 605 -24.65 17.62 48.85
CA ALA A 605 -24.06 16.83 47.76
C ALA A 605 -22.93 17.60 47.03
N LEU A 606 -23.09 18.89 46.81
CA LEU A 606 -22.04 19.76 46.23
C LEU A 606 -20.80 19.84 47.13
N ASP A 607 -20.96 19.85 48.49
CA ASP A 607 -19.83 19.83 49.40
C ASP A 607 -19.02 18.53 49.30
N LYS A 608 -19.63 17.41 48.88
CA LYS A 608 -18.93 16.16 48.57
C LYS A 608 -18.16 16.23 47.24
N LEU A 609 -18.71 16.93 46.23
CA LEU A 609 -18.11 17.06 44.89
C LEU A 609 -16.97 18.06 44.84
N LEU A 610 -17.04 19.15 45.63
CA LEU A 610 -16.10 20.25 45.59
C LEU A 610 -14.63 19.83 45.76
N PRO A 611 -14.26 18.95 46.71
CA PRO A 611 -12.87 18.51 46.87
C PRO A 611 -12.30 17.77 45.64
N TYR A 612 -13.12 16.94 45.02
CA TYR A 612 -12.74 16.20 43.83
C TYR A 612 -12.49 17.13 42.62
N GLN A 613 -13.44 18.01 42.34
CA GLN A 613 -13.32 18.94 41.23
C GLN A 613 -12.16 19.92 41.43
N LYS A 614 -11.95 20.39 42.65
CA LYS A 614 -10.81 21.24 43.01
C LYS A 614 -9.48 20.54 42.82
N ALA A 615 -9.39 19.24 43.11
CA ALA A 615 -8.21 18.44 42.91
C ALA A 615 -7.93 18.23 41.40
N ASP A 616 -8.95 17.88 40.63
CA ASP A 616 -8.85 17.68 39.18
C ASP A 616 -8.40 18.97 38.46
N PHE A 617 -8.99 20.11 38.76
CA PHE A 617 -8.59 21.41 38.22
C PHE A 617 -7.17 21.79 38.63
N LYS A 618 -6.79 21.57 39.88
CA LYS A 618 -5.44 21.86 40.35
C LYS A 618 -4.38 21.09 39.57
N GLU A 619 -4.60 19.83 39.32
CA GLU A 619 -3.66 19.00 38.54
C GLU A 619 -3.69 19.34 37.05
N ILE A 620 -4.86 19.63 36.42
CA ILE A 620 -4.97 20.11 35.07
C ILE A 620 -4.19 21.43 34.89
N PHE A 621 -4.39 22.40 35.81
CA PHE A 621 -3.72 23.70 35.68
C PHE A 621 -2.22 23.61 35.92
N LYS A 622 -1.76 22.73 36.80
CA LYS A 622 -0.33 22.44 36.96
C LYS A 622 0.26 21.84 35.70
N THR A 623 -0.43 20.86 35.11
CA THR A 623 0.01 20.21 33.88
C THR A 623 0.07 21.20 32.72
N MET A 624 -0.87 22.13 32.65
CA MET A 624 -0.98 23.13 31.57
C MET A 624 -0.34 24.48 31.95
N ASP A 625 0.53 24.51 32.95
CA ASP A 625 1.16 25.75 33.39
C ASP A 625 1.78 26.55 32.22
N GLY A 626 1.41 27.84 32.14
CA GLY A 626 1.77 28.72 31.02
C GLY A 626 0.93 28.60 29.76
N LEU A 627 -0.02 27.65 29.71
CA LEU A 627 -0.88 27.42 28.54
C LEU A 627 -2.35 27.67 28.87
N PRO A 628 -3.15 28.17 27.89
CA PRO A 628 -4.58 28.47 28.14
C PRO A 628 -5.42 27.21 28.29
N VAL A 629 -6.38 27.28 29.20
CA VAL A 629 -7.37 26.23 29.44
C VAL A 629 -8.78 26.84 29.38
N ASN A 630 -9.58 26.39 28.41
CA ASN A 630 -11.01 26.72 28.33
C ASN A 630 -11.81 25.67 29.06
N VAL A 631 -12.52 26.08 30.11
CA VAL A 631 -13.40 25.23 30.92
C VAL A 631 -14.84 25.47 30.49
N ARG A 632 -15.56 24.40 30.15
CA ARG A 632 -17.00 24.43 29.98
C ARG A 632 -17.66 24.11 31.33
N LEU A 633 -18.55 24.97 31.79
CA LEU A 633 -19.36 24.67 32.91
C LEU A 633 -20.35 23.53 32.58
N LEU A 634 -20.95 22.94 33.63
CA LEU A 634 -21.85 21.78 33.52
C LEU A 634 -22.92 22.01 32.43
N ASP A 635 -22.85 21.25 31.33
CA ASP A 635 -23.67 21.45 30.15
C ASP A 635 -24.71 20.35 29.87
N PRO A 636 -24.44 19.03 30.06
CA PRO A 636 -25.42 17.98 29.78
C PRO A 636 -26.70 18.12 30.56
N PRO A 637 -27.85 17.70 30.00
CA PRO A 637 -29.11 17.67 30.72
C PRO A 637 -29.02 16.77 31.95
N LEU A 638 -29.64 17.18 33.04
CA LEU A 638 -29.52 16.47 34.34
C LEU A 638 -30.01 15.03 34.26
N HIS A 639 -30.96 14.70 33.39
CA HIS A 639 -31.48 13.35 33.25
C HIS A 639 -30.46 12.33 32.71
N GLU A 640 -29.39 12.76 32.01
CA GLU A 640 -28.36 11.87 31.52
C GLU A 640 -27.48 11.27 32.64
N PHE A 641 -27.40 11.90 33.77
CA PHE A 641 -26.61 11.43 34.94
C PHE A 641 -27.34 10.46 35.85
N VAL A 642 -28.66 10.46 35.80
CA VAL A 642 -29.49 9.66 36.74
C VAL A 642 -29.75 8.25 36.21
N PRO A 643 -29.90 7.23 37.08
CA PRO A 643 -30.12 5.88 36.63
C PRO A 643 -31.55 5.70 36.07
N HIS A 644 -31.62 5.06 34.88
CA HIS A 644 -32.88 4.74 34.20
C HIS A 644 -33.32 3.28 34.48
N ASP A 645 -32.42 2.44 34.95
CA ASP A 645 -32.65 1.05 35.30
C ASP A 645 -33.09 0.91 36.78
N LEU A 646 -33.87 -0.12 37.04
CA LEU A 646 -34.43 -0.36 38.39
C LEU A 646 -33.35 -0.56 39.46
N LYS A 647 -32.29 -1.31 39.11
CA LYS A 647 -31.18 -1.60 40.02
C LYS A 647 -30.44 -0.32 40.44
N GLY A 648 -30.11 0.52 39.48
CA GLY A 648 -29.45 1.80 39.75
C GLY A 648 -30.37 2.74 40.59
N GLN A 649 -31.68 2.71 40.37
CA GLN A 649 -32.64 3.47 41.18
C GLN A 649 -32.72 2.96 42.62
N GLU A 650 -32.66 1.64 42.85
CA GLU A 650 -32.62 1.03 44.18
C GLU A 650 -31.32 1.39 44.91
N GLU A 651 -30.18 1.34 44.24
CA GLU A 651 -28.88 1.75 44.81
C GLU A 651 -28.90 3.22 45.25
N MET A 652 -29.46 4.10 44.38
CA MET A 652 -29.60 5.52 44.73
C MET A 652 -30.58 5.78 45.86
N ALA A 653 -31.69 5.06 45.93
CA ALA A 653 -32.64 5.14 47.01
C ALA A 653 -32.00 4.77 48.35
N GLN A 654 -31.18 3.72 48.36
CA GLN A 654 -30.42 3.32 49.55
C GLN A 654 -29.37 4.38 49.94
N ALA A 655 -28.60 4.91 48.96
CA ALA A 655 -27.59 5.92 49.23
C ALA A 655 -28.15 7.23 49.79
N MET A 656 -29.31 7.64 49.32
CA MET A 656 -30.00 8.88 49.75
C MET A 656 -30.94 8.68 50.96
N GLY A 657 -31.22 7.44 51.38
CA GLY A 657 -32.17 7.15 52.44
C GLY A 657 -33.64 7.50 52.10
N VAL A 658 -34.01 7.36 50.81
CA VAL A 658 -35.36 7.66 50.27
C VAL A 658 -35.99 6.42 49.67
N THR A 659 -37.27 6.49 49.27
CA THR A 659 -37.95 5.38 48.60
C THR A 659 -37.57 5.31 47.12
N VAL A 660 -37.60 4.11 46.52
CA VAL A 660 -37.38 3.88 45.09
C VAL A 660 -38.40 4.66 44.24
N ASP A 661 -39.66 4.73 44.72
CA ASP A 661 -40.72 5.49 44.02
C ASP A 661 -40.41 7.01 43.96
N TYR A 662 -39.77 7.55 45.01
CA TYR A 662 -39.30 8.93 45.00
C TYR A 662 -38.24 9.13 43.88
N ILE A 663 -37.26 8.25 43.80
CA ILE A 663 -36.21 8.31 42.77
C ILE A 663 -36.86 8.23 41.39
N ARG A 664 -37.75 7.27 41.15
CA ARG A 664 -38.44 7.08 39.88
C ARG A 664 -39.21 8.34 39.45
N GLN A 665 -40.05 8.89 40.34
CA GLN A 665 -40.80 10.12 40.04
C GLN A 665 -39.87 11.28 39.76
N ARG A 666 -38.74 11.37 40.43
CA ARG A 666 -37.77 12.43 40.24
C ARG A 666 -37.08 12.30 38.90
N VAL A 667 -36.65 11.09 38.52
CA VAL A 667 -36.06 10.79 37.20
C VAL A 667 -37.05 11.12 36.07
N GLU A 668 -38.31 10.68 36.22
CA GLU A 668 -39.37 10.98 35.23
C GLU A 668 -39.62 12.50 35.12
N SER A 669 -39.58 13.26 36.20
CA SER A 669 -39.76 14.71 36.18
C SER A 669 -38.61 15.46 35.51
N LEU A 670 -37.42 14.86 35.40
CA LEU A 670 -36.25 15.44 34.76
C LEU A 670 -36.15 15.04 33.32
N CYS A 671 -36.91 14.04 32.85
CA CYS A 671 -36.91 13.58 31.49
C CYS A 671 -37.43 14.66 30.54
N GLU A 672 -36.67 14.98 29.50
CA GLU A 672 -36.98 16.01 28.54
C GLU A 672 -37.15 15.44 27.13
N HIS A 673 -38.19 15.88 26.40
CA HIS A 673 -38.43 15.44 25.03
C HIS A 673 -37.37 15.96 24.06
N ASN A 674 -36.80 17.12 24.35
CA ASN A 674 -35.70 17.70 23.54
C ASN A 674 -34.60 18.19 24.50
N PRO A 675 -33.50 17.39 24.62
CA PRO A 675 -32.36 17.73 25.48
C PRO A 675 -31.75 19.10 25.19
N MET A 676 -31.85 19.58 23.94
CA MET A 676 -31.31 20.89 23.54
C MET A 676 -32.06 22.07 24.18
N LEU A 677 -33.30 21.89 24.55
CA LEU A 677 -34.15 22.91 25.15
C LEU A 677 -34.26 22.80 26.69
N GLY A 678 -33.66 21.76 27.29
CA GLY A 678 -33.76 21.45 28.69
C GLY A 678 -32.89 22.27 29.64
N HIS A 679 -32.86 21.88 30.89
CA HIS A 679 -32.04 22.45 31.96
C HIS A 679 -30.56 22.06 31.76
N ARG A 680 -29.84 22.89 31.05
CA ARG A 680 -28.39 22.71 30.79
C ARG A 680 -27.68 24.06 30.61
N GLY A 681 -26.37 24.10 30.80
CA GLY A 681 -25.54 25.29 30.59
C GLY A 681 -26.02 26.50 31.37
N CYS A 682 -26.23 27.64 30.74
CA CYS A 682 -26.68 28.90 31.32
C CYS A 682 -28.05 28.79 32.02
N ARG A 683 -28.97 27.98 31.48
CA ARG A 683 -30.30 27.75 32.09
C ARG A 683 -30.17 27.03 33.46
N LEU A 684 -29.26 26.03 33.51
CA LEU A 684 -28.99 25.33 34.77
C LEU A 684 -28.44 26.28 35.81
N GLY A 685 -27.45 27.12 35.48
CA GLY A 685 -26.88 28.12 36.36
C GLY A 685 -27.86 29.17 36.86
N ASN A 686 -28.89 29.51 36.07
CA ASN A 686 -29.94 30.44 36.49
C ASN A 686 -30.97 29.77 37.43
N THR A 687 -31.28 28.51 37.22
CA THR A 687 -32.29 27.77 38.00
C THR A 687 -31.70 27.24 39.30
N TYR A 688 -30.47 26.82 39.29
CA TYR A 688 -29.73 26.25 40.43
C TYR A 688 -28.40 26.99 40.64
N PRO A 689 -28.45 28.25 41.12
CA PRO A 689 -27.27 29.09 41.23
C PRO A 689 -26.22 28.56 42.23
N GLU A 690 -26.61 27.62 43.10
CA GLU A 690 -25.70 26.93 44.00
C GLU A 690 -24.76 25.98 43.32
N ILE A 691 -25.08 25.46 42.11
CA ILE A 691 -24.22 24.60 41.33
C ILE A 691 -23.09 25.41 40.71
#